data_c7576bbfa425ce95f91264708f3ba560
#
_entry.id   c7576bbfa425ce95f91264708f3ba560
#
_cell.length_a   1.000
_cell.length_b   1.000
_cell.length_c   1.000
_cell.angle_alpha   90.00
_cell.angle_beta   90.00
_cell.angle_gamma   90.00
#
_symmetry.space_group_name_H-M   'P 1'
#
loop_
_entity.id
_entity.type
_entity.pdbx_description
1 polymer ?
#
loop_
_entity_poly.entity_id
_entity_poly.type
_entity_poly.pdbx_seq_one_letter_code
_entity_poly.pdbx_strand_id
1 'polypeptide(L)'
;MMSNSNEHFQFTDERFADLQMLRYRLNGFEDLTLSQQIYIYCLAKATLMGRDITFDQQGKYNLRIRKTLEAIYKHYDGDRTSDDFKALEVYLKRVWFSSGIYHHYGCEKFKPGFSEHFFYEAVSMMPETELPLKRGETKEDLLDELVPVIFDEEILPKRVNQTDGVDLVATSACNFYEGVTQNEVERFYARLKDGEDLTPPSYGLKSKLMKRNGEIVEMTWKEEGMYGTAIKEITSWLLKAQKYAENEQQAHVIDLLIKYYRTGDLSDFDRYSIAWVKQQEGMVDFINGFIEVYGDPLGLKGTWEGLVEFKDMKATRRTQAISQNAQWFEDHSPVAPQFKKAEVKGVTAHVICAAMLGGDEYPASAIGINLPNANWIRETHGSKSVTIGNLTEAYNKAAHGNGFLDEFAIDQETLDLINRYGDVTDDLHTDLHECLGHGSGQLLPGVDPDALKAYGNTIEEARADLFGLYYVADHKLVELGLTPDDEAYKAQYYSYLMNGLLTQAIRIKEGDKIEEAHMRNRALIANWVLEHYSQAVQLVKKDGKTYVQITDYPALRHAFADLLAEIQRIKSEGDFDTARILVEKYAVNLNPELHHEILERYKKLNLAPYKGFINPWMKLEFDEEGNVTKVLLDYTESYEHQMLRYSDEYGTL
;
A
#
# COMPACT_ATOMS: atom_id res chain seq x y z
N MET A 1 25.05 3.94 -29.24
CA MET A 1 25.61 4.45 -27.96
C MET A 1 24.48 4.48 -26.99
N MET A 2 24.33 3.44 -26.15
CA MET A 2 23.33 3.43 -25.07
C MET A 2 23.87 4.35 -23.97
N SER A 3 23.15 5.42 -23.68
CA SER A 3 23.51 6.34 -22.62
C SER A 3 23.31 5.66 -21.25
N ASN A 4 24.36 5.59 -20.47
CA ASN A 4 24.34 5.22 -19.05
C ASN A 4 23.51 6.26 -18.26
N SER A 5 22.17 6.19 -18.33
CA SER A 5 21.28 7.04 -17.54
C SER A 5 20.91 6.44 -16.18
N ASN A 6 21.60 5.39 -15.73
CA ASN A 6 21.24 4.63 -14.52
C ASN A 6 21.98 5.09 -13.25
N GLU A 7 22.86 6.09 -13.29
CA GLU A 7 23.76 6.33 -12.15
C GLU A 7 23.27 7.31 -11.10
N HIS A 8 22.19 8.09 -11.30
CA HIS A 8 21.77 9.10 -10.27
C HIS A 8 20.25 9.38 -10.19
N PHE A 9 19.39 8.34 -10.25
CA PHE A 9 17.98 8.61 -9.91
C PHE A 9 17.85 8.86 -8.40
N GLN A 10 17.33 10.03 -8.04
CA GLN A 10 17.15 10.43 -6.64
C GLN A 10 15.82 9.89 -6.10
N PHE A 11 15.88 8.80 -5.35
CA PHE A 11 14.68 8.18 -4.75
C PHE A 11 14.15 8.94 -3.54
N THR A 12 14.96 9.72 -2.85
CA THR A 12 14.54 10.51 -1.67
C THR A 12 14.33 11.97 -2.02
N ASP A 13 13.29 12.57 -1.48
CA ASP A 13 13.03 14.01 -1.54
C ASP A 13 13.04 14.63 -0.14
N GLU A 14 12.18 15.61 0.12
CA GLU A 14 12.13 16.30 1.41
C GLU A 14 11.60 15.41 2.55
N ARG A 15 12.03 15.77 3.76
CA ARG A 15 11.48 15.25 5.01
C ARG A 15 10.80 16.38 5.77
N PHE A 16 9.58 16.15 6.24
CA PHE A 16 8.86 17.06 7.11
C PHE A 16 8.08 16.25 8.16
N ALA A 17 7.96 16.77 9.37
CA ALA A 17 7.35 16.08 10.50
C ALA A 17 7.89 14.63 10.63
N ASP A 18 7.00 13.65 10.64
CA ASP A 18 7.27 12.20 10.72
C ASP A 18 7.30 11.51 9.34
N LEU A 19 7.40 12.28 8.26
CA LEU A 19 7.24 11.84 6.88
C LEU A 19 8.50 12.05 6.06
N GLN A 20 8.87 11.03 5.27
CA GLN A 20 9.90 11.11 4.22
C GLN A 20 9.24 10.92 2.86
N MET A 21 9.38 11.90 1.97
CA MET A 21 8.90 11.78 0.59
C MET A 21 9.92 11.04 -0.27
N LEU A 22 9.39 10.14 -1.12
CA LEU A 22 10.15 9.31 -2.04
C LEU A 22 9.70 9.55 -3.47
N ARG A 23 10.58 9.29 -4.43
CA ARG A 23 10.26 9.18 -5.84
C ARG A 23 10.31 7.73 -6.27
N TYR A 24 9.48 7.35 -7.21
CA TYR A 24 9.51 6.04 -7.85
C TYR A 24 9.70 6.19 -9.35
N ARG A 25 10.36 5.22 -9.97
CA ARG A 25 10.68 5.24 -11.38
C ARG A 25 9.74 4.32 -12.16
N LEU A 26 9.35 4.73 -13.35
CA LEU A 26 8.55 3.91 -14.28
C LEU A 26 9.48 3.06 -15.16
N ASN A 27 9.98 1.96 -14.61
CA ASN A 27 10.93 1.08 -15.32
C ASN A 27 10.25 0.41 -16.51
N GLY A 28 10.80 0.65 -17.72
CA GLY A 28 10.27 0.11 -18.97
C GLY A 28 9.17 0.94 -19.63
N PHE A 29 8.85 2.12 -19.13
CA PHE A 29 7.88 3.01 -19.75
C PHE A 29 8.28 3.42 -21.16
N GLU A 30 9.57 3.62 -21.38
CA GLU A 30 10.16 3.99 -22.70
C GLU A 30 10.02 2.87 -23.74
N ASP A 31 9.84 1.62 -23.30
CA ASP A 31 9.65 0.45 -24.16
C ASP A 31 8.19 0.28 -24.63
N LEU A 32 7.26 1.01 -24.01
CA LEU A 32 5.86 1.01 -24.39
C LEU A 32 5.64 1.75 -25.70
N THR A 33 4.66 1.31 -26.48
CA THR A 33 4.23 2.04 -27.67
C THR A 33 3.67 3.42 -27.30
N LEU A 34 3.73 4.38 -28.21
CA LEU A 34 3.15 5.70 -28.00
C LEU A 34 1.65 5.62 -27.63
N SER A 35 0.90 4.70 -28.23
CA SER A 35 -0.51 4.46 -27.91
C SER A 35 -0.70 4.04 -26.46
N GLN A 36 0.12 3.12 -25.95
CA GLN A 36 0.10 2.69 -24.54
C GLN A 36 0.50 3.83 -23.59
N GLN A 37 1.52 4.62 -23.95
CA GLN A 37 1.93 5.79 -23.16
C GLN A 37 0.80 6.83 -23.06
N ILE A 38 0.09 7.11 -24.18
CA ILE A 38 -1.07 8.02 -24.17
C ILE A 38 -2.23 7.42 -23.38
N TYR A 39 -2.43 6.10 -23.46
CA TYR A 39 -3.42 5.40 -22.66
C TYR A 39 -3.18 5.60 -21.16
N ILE A 40 -1.95 5.36 -20.71
CA ILE A 40 -1.51 5.63 -19.31
C ILE A 40 -1.73 7.10 -18.95
N TYR A 41 -1.35 8.04 -19.82
CA TYR A 41 -1.56 9.47 -19.56
C TYR A 41 -3.03 9.82 -19.33
N CYS A 42 -3.93 9.32 -20.18
CA CYS A 42 -5.37 9.58 -20.04
C CYS A 42 -5.95 8.96 -18.76
N LEU A 43 -5.56 7.74 -18.43
CA LEU A 43 -5.93 7.07 -17.17
C LEU A 43 -5.38 7.82 -15.94
N ALA A 44 -4.13 8.31 -16.02
CA ALA A 44 -3.53 9.12 -14.97
C ALA A 44 -4.30 10.42 -14.72
N LYS A 45 -4.76 11.10 -15.78
CA LYS A 45 -5.64 12.28 -15.65
C LYS A 45 -6.97 11.92 -14.99
N ALA A 46 -7.61 10.82 -15.39
CA ALA A 46 -8.84 10.34 -14.74
C ALA A 46 -8.63 10.06 -13.24
N THR A 47 -7.48 9.48 -12.89
CA THR A 47 -7.09 9.18 -11.51
C THR A 47 -6.93 10.47 -10.67
N LEU A 48 -6.31 11.50 -11.21
CA LEU A 48 -6.06 12.74 -10.48
C LEU A 48 -7.32 13.61 -10.30
N MET A 49 -8.33 13.50 -11.18
CA MET A 49 -9.61 14.24 -11.08
C MET A 49 -10.43 13.84 -9.83
N GLY A 50 -10.15 12.70 -9.20
CA GLY A 50 -10.82 12.28 -7.96
C GLY A 50 -10.21 12.84 -6.67
N ARG A 51 -9.12 13.61 -6.75
CA ARG A 51 -8.37 14.10 -5.59
C ARG A 51 -9.22 14.81 -4.54
N ASP A 52 -10.08 15.73 -4.96
CA ASP A 52 -10.92 16.51 -4.04
C ASP A 52 -11.96 15.64 -3.34
N ILE A 53 -12.43 14.56 -3.98
CA ILE A 53 -13.36 13.60 -3.36
C ILE A 53 -12.73 13.00 -2.10
N THR A 54 -11.47 12.59 -2.16
CA THR A 54 -10.77 11.99 -1.01
C THR A 54 -10.67 12.99 0.15
N PHE A 55 -10.34 14.25 -0.11
CA PHE A 55 -10.32 15.29 0.94
C PHE A 55 -11.68 15.45 1.63
N ASP A 56 -12.76 15.47 0.86
CA ASP A 56 -14.12 15.60 1.40
C ASP A 56 -14.55 14.35 2.17
N GLN A 57 -14.23 13.16 1.69
CA GLN A 57 -14.52 11.89 2.38
C GLN A 57 -13.78 11.75 3.71
N GLN A 58 -12.54 12.21 3.79
CA GLN A 58 -11.70 12.12 4.99
C GLN A 58 -12.12 13.12 6.09
N GLY A 59 -12.95 14.10 5.78
CA GLY A 59 -13.52 15.04 6.75
C GLY A 59 -14.25 16.21 6.10
N LYS A 60 -15.41 16.53 6.62
CA LYS A 60 -16.33 17.56 6.09
C LYS A 60 -15.68 18.92 5.82
N TYR A 61 -14.67 19.29 6.61
CA TYR A 61 -14.00 20.59 6.56
C TYR A 61 -12.66 20.56 5.82
N ASN A 62 -12.12 19.38 5.54
CA ASN A 62 -10.76 19.22 5.02
C ASN A 62 -10.49 19.98 3.73
N LEU A 63 -11.44 19.96 2.78
CA LEU A 63 -11.28 20.65 1.52
C LEU A 63 -11.22 22.18 1.69
N ARG A 64 -12.06 22.73 2.56
CA ARG A 64 -12.05 24.16 2.88
C ARG A 64 -10.79 24.58 3.65
N ILE A 65 -10.36 23.76 4.60
CA ILE A 65 -9.12 23.99 5.35
C ILE A 65 -7.93 23.98 4.40
N ARG A 66 -7.81 22.96 3.52
CA ARG A 66 -6.74 22.90 2.51
C ARG A 66 -6.70 24.17 1.65
N LYS A 67 -7.83 24.56 1.07
CA LYS A 67 -7.91 25.74 0.19
C LYS A 67 -7.54 27.04 0.94
N THR A 68 -7.93 27.16 2.19
CA THR A 68 -7.56 28.33 3.03
C THR A 68 -6.07 28.36 3.32
N LEU A 69 -5.47 27.22 3.70
CA LEU A 69 -4.03 27.10 3.95
C LEU A 69 -3.20 27.34 2.67
N GLU A 70 -3.65 26.85 1.54
CA GLU A 70 -3.02 27.08 0.23
C GLU A 70 -3.08 28.56 -0.17
N ALA A 71 -4.20 29.24 0.08
CA ALA A 71 -4.32 30.68 -0.15
C ALA A 71 -3.31 31.47 0.72
N ILE A 72 -3.23 31.17 2.00
CA ILE A 72 -2.22 31.78 2.89
C ILE A 72 -0.83 31.47 2.37
N TYR A 73 -0.52 30.21 2.07
CA TYR A 73 0.80 29.80 1.59
C TYR A 73 1.22 30.55 0.31
N LYS A 74 0.30 30.71 -0.66
CA LYS A 74 0.57 31.39 -1.93
C LYS A 74 0.70 32.91 -1.79
N HIS A 75 -0.13 33.55 -0.97
CA HIS A 75 -0.37 34.99 -1.02
C HIS A 75 0.01 35.74 0.26
N TYR A 76 0.52 35.07 1.32
CA TYR A 76 0.95 35.74 2.53
C TYR A 76 2.15 36.66 2.26
N ASP A 77 1.99 37.96 2.54
CA ASP A 77 3.00 38.98 2.31
C ASP A 77 3.73 39.45 3.62
N GLY A 78 3.42 38.83 4.75
CA GLY A 78 4.10 39.02 6.02
C GLY A 78 5.44 38.27 6.12
N ASP A 79 5.95 38.12 7.34
CA ASP A 79 7.23 37.45 7.59
C ASP A 79 7.13 35.90 7.41
N ARG A 80 7.50 35.42 6.23
CA ARG A 80 7.54 33.98 5.89
C ARG A 80 8.68 33.23 6.60
N THR A 81 9.59 33.93 7.30
CA THR A 81 10.64 33.28 8.08
C THR A 81 10.25 33.09 9.55
N SER A 82 9.10 33.61 9.97
CA SER A 82 8.55 33.41 11.31
C SER A 82 8.30 31.93 11.63
N ASP A 83 8.33 31.62 12.92
CA ASP A 83 8.06 30.27 13.40
C ASP A 83 6.61 29.83 13.08
N ASP A 84 5.65 30.76 13.17
CA ASP A 84 4.25 30.48 12.81
C ASP A 84 4.09 30.13 11.33
N PHE A 85 4.72 30.89 10.41
CA PHE A 85 4.62 30.58 8.98
C PHE A 85 5.28 29.25 8.62
N LYS A 86 6.46 28.96 9.17
CA LYS A 86 7.11 27.65 8.99
C LYS A 86 6.27 26.50 9.55
N ALA A 87 5.61 26.70 10.67
CA ALA A 87 4.71 25.71 11.25
C ALA A 87 3.45 25.51 10.38
N LEU A 88 2.92 26.58 9.77
CA LEU A 88 1.82 26.50 8.80
C LEU A 88 2.24 25.71 7.56
N GLU A 89 3.44 25.92 7.04
CA GLU A 89 3.99 25.16 5.91
C GLU A 89 4.04 23.66 6.22
N VAL A 90 4.57 23.27 7.38
CA VAL A 90 4.62 21.86 7.80
C VAL A 90 3.21 21.29 7.97
N TYR A 91 2.30 22.06 8.57
CA TYR A 91 0.91 21.62 8.75
C TYR A 91 0.20 21.44 7.41
N LEU A 92 0.37 22.34 6.45
CA LEU A 92 -0.18 22.23 5.10
C LEU A 92 0.37 20.98 4.38
N LYS A 93 1.68 20.70 4.47
CA LYS A 93 2.29 19.50 3.91
C LYS A 93 1.69 18.22 4.52
N ARG A 94 1.41 18.20 5.82
CA ARG A 94 0.71 17.08 6.48
C ARG A 94 -0.75 16.97 6.02
N VAL A 95 -1.45 18.08 5.84
CA VAL A 95 -2.83 18.10 5.32
C VAL A 95 -2.89 17.57 3.89
N TRP A 96 -1.95 17.94 3.04
CA TRP A 96 -1.83 17.35 1.70
C TRP A 96 -1.59 15.85 1.74
N PHE A 97 -0.66 15.42 2.59
CA PHE A 97 -0.27 14.02 2.70
C PHE A 97 -1.43 13.13 3.17
N SER A 98 -2.17 13.57 4.15
CA SER A 98 -3.24 12.79 4.78
C SER A 98 -4.62 13.05 4.16
N SER A 99 -4.70 13.82 3.08
CA SER A 99 -5.97 14.29 2.50
C SER A 99 -6.89 14.94 3.53
N GLY A 100 -6.31 15.63 4.53
CA GLY A 100 -7.04 16.29 5.61
C GLY A 100 -6.23 16.49 6.87
N ILE A 101 -6.90 16.96 7.92
CA ILE A 101 -6.29 17.34 9.19
C ILE A 101 -6.03 16.17 10.16
N TYR A 102 -6.15 14.93 9.69
CA TYR A 102 -5.99 13.72 10.50
C TYR A 102 -4.82 12.88 10.00
N HIS A 103 -4.07 12.29 10.93
CA HIS A 103 -2.96 11.41 10.59
C HIS A 103 -3.44 10.24 9.72
N HIS A 104 -2.76 9.99 8.60
CA HIS A 104 -3.18 8.98 7.61
C HIS A 104 -3.27 7.57 8.17
N TYR A 105 -2.43 7.23 9.15
CA TYR A 105 -2.36 5.91 9.79
C TYR A 105 -3.09 5.87 11.14
N GLY A 106 -2.73 6.75 12.09
CA GLY A 106 -3.28 6.76 13.45
C GLY A 106 -4.67 7.39 13.60
N CYS A 107 -5.13 8.11 12.58
CA CYS A 107 -6.43 8.80 12.52
C CYS A 107 -6.63 9.92 13.54
N GLU A 108 -5.66 10.27 14.38
CA GLU A 108 -5.73 11.40 15.30
C GLU A 108 -5.62 12.74 14.57
N LYS A 109 -6.28 13.75 15.09
CA LYS A 109 -6.21 15.11 14.55
C LYS A 109 -4.83 15.73 14.76
N PHE A 110 -4.30 16.38 13.73
CA PHE A 110 -3.05 17.14 13.83
C PHE A 110 -3.21 18.36 14.74
N LYS A 111 -2.22 18.56 15.58
CA LYS A 111 -2.08 19.79 16.35
C LYS A 111 -1.34 20.83 15.51
N PRO A 112 -1.92 22.01 15.21
CA PRO A 112 -1.20 23.06 14.50
C PRO A 112 -0.03 23.57 15.34
N GLY A 113 1.12 23.77 14.70
CA GLY A 113 2.29 24.36 15.35
C GLY A 113 2.30 25.89 15.32
N PHE A 114 1.37 26.51 14.59
CA PHE A 114 1.17 27.96 14.51
C PHE A 114 0.03 28.39 15.43
N SER A 115 0.07 29.67 15.83
CA SER A 115 -0.93 30.23 16.73
C SER A 115 -2.25 30.51 16.03
N GLU A 116 -3.35 30.46 16.81
CA GLU A 116 -4.67 30.88 16.35
C GLU A 116 -4.67 32.36 15.91
N HIS A 117 -3.97 33.21 16.66
CA HIS A 117 -3.82 34.62 16.33
C HIS A 117 -3.16 34.85 14.96
N PHE A 118 -2.07 34.13 14.67
CA PHE A 118 -1.43 34.14 13.35
C PHE A 118 -2.40 33.74 12.24
N PHE A 119 -3.20 32.69 12.48
CA PHE A 119 -4.16 32.22 11.49
C PHE A 119 -5.24 33.28 11.17
N TYR A 120 -5.78 33.94 12.20
CA TYR A 120 -6.70 35.06 12.03
C TYR A 120 -6.09 36.21 11.22
N GLU A 121 -4.88 36.62 11.57
CA GLU A 121 -4.17 37.69 10.83
C GLU A 121 -3.91 37.29 9.38
N ALA A 122 -3.40 36.09 9.15
CA ALA A 122 -3.10 35.60 7.82
C ALA A 122 -4.35 35.57 6.93
N VAL A 123 -5.48 35.01 7.40
CA VAL A 123 -6.73 34.99 6.66
C VAL A 123 -7.26 36.41 6.40
N SER A 124 -7.13 37.33 7.36
CA SER A 124 -7.59 38.73 7.17
C SER A 124 -6.83 39.44 6.05
N MET A 125 -5.57 39.10 5.82
CA MET A 125 -4.74 39.65 4.73
C MET A 125 -5.06 39.09 3.35
N MET A 126 -5.71 37.92 3.27
CA MET A 126 -5.99 37.26 1.98
C MET A 126 -7.06 38.03 1.18
N PRO A 127 -6.93 38.14 -0.15
CA PRO A 127 -8.05 38.54 -1.00
C PRO A 127 -9.22 37.58 -0.85
N GLU A 128 -10.45 38.09 -0.80
CA GLU A 128 -11.65 37.24 -0.70
C GLU A 128 -11.77 36.24 -1.88
N THR A 129 -11.28 36.63 -3.06
CA THR A 129 -11.26 35.79 -4.25
C THR A 129 -10.39 34.55 -4.14
N GLU A 130 -9.42 34.56 -3.24
CA GLU A 130 -8.49 33.45 -3.01
C GLU A 130 -8.97 32.50 -1.90
N LEU A 131 -9.97 32.92 -1.13
CA LEU A 131 -10.52 32.14 -0.03
C LEU A 131 -11.73 31.32 -0.50
N PRO A 132 -11.96 30.10 0.07
CA PRO A 132 -13.10 29.25 -0.29
C PRO A 132 -14.40 29.73 0.35
N LEU A 133 -14.76 30.98 0.13
CA LEU A 133 -15.99 31.58 0.67
C LEU A 133 -17.21 31.09 -0.08
N LYS A 134 -18.25 30.72 0.65
CA LYS A 134 -19.58 30.43 0.07
C LYS A 134 -20.26 31.75 -0.33
N ARG A 135 -21.28 31.69 -1.19
CA ARG A 135 -21.98 32.88 -1.64
C ARG A 135 -22.57 33.66 -0.46
N GLY A 136 -22.09 34.90 -0.26
CA GLY A 136 -22.53 35.79 0.82
C GLY A 136 -21.86 35.55 2.17
N GLU A 137 -20.87 34.69 2.23
CA GLU A 137 -20.07 34.43 3.41
C GLU A 137 -18.93 35.44 3.55
N THR A 138 -18.63 35.85 4.76
CA THR A 138 -17.51 36.74 5.09
C THR A 138 -16.28 35.93 5.52
N LYS A 139 -15.12 36.59 5.69
CA LYS A 139 -13.92 35.96 6.27
C LYS A 139 -14.14 35.54 7.71
N GLU A 140 -14.91 36.33 8.46
CA GLU A 140 -15.29 36.05 9.83
C GLU A 140 -16.11 34.76 9.90
N ASP A 141 -17.10 34.58 9.02
CA ASP A 141 -17.91 33.36 8.94
C ASP A 141 -17.03 32.12 8.64
N LEU A 142 -16.06 32.28 7.74
CA LEU A 142 -15.08 31.22 7.43
C LEU A 142 -14.22 30.85 8.65
N LEU A 143 -13.73 31.87 9.37
CA LEU A 143 -12.92 31.66 10.57
C LEU A 143 -13.73 31.04 11.71
N ASP A 144 -14.97 31.50 11.93
CA ASP A 144 -15.90 30.92 12.91
C ASP A 144 -16.19 29.43 12.64
N GLU A 145 -16.20 29.01 11.36
CA GLU A 145 -16.36 27.61 10.98
C GLU A 145 -15.05 26.81 11.17
N LEU A 146 -13.90 27.34 10.75
CA LEU A 146 -12.67 26.53 10.64
C LEU A 146 -11.82 26.54 11.91
N VAL A 147 -11.76 27.66 12.64
CA VAL A 147 -10.87 27.78 13.82
C VAL A 147 -11.18 26.75 14.91
N PRO A 148 -12.45 26.52 15.32
CA PRO A 148 -12.74 25.48 16.30
C PRO A 148 -12.33 24.09 15.82
N VAL A 149 -12.51 23.79 14.52
CA VAL A 149 -12.17 22.49 13.96
C VAL A 149 -10.65 22.26 13.93
N ILE A 150 -9.87 23.31 13.65
CA ILE A 150 -8.41 23.22 13.57
C ILE A 150 -7.75 23.19 14.96
N PHE A 151 -8.20 24.06 15.89
CA PHE A 151 -7.47 24.33 17.13
C PHE A 151 -8.04 23.64 18.38
N ASP A 152 -9.35 23.35 18.41
CA ASP A 152 -9.94 22.64 19.56
C ASP A 152 -9.75 21.12 19.43
N GLU A 153 -8.95 20.55 20.31
CA GLU A 153 -8.63 19.12 20.32
C GLU A 153 -9.83 18.22 20.62
N GLU A 154 -10.88 18.74 21.26
CA GLU A 154 -12.10 17.97 21.60
C GLU A 154 -13.12 17.92 20.46
N ILE A 155 -13.03 18.85 19.49
CA ILE A 155 -13.93 18.89 18.34
C ILE A 155 -13.42 17.94 17.26
N LEU A 156 -14.17 16.89 16.95
CA LEU A 156 -13.84 15.90 15.92
C LEU A 156 -12.39 15.36 16.07
N PRO A 157 -12.06 14.73 17.21
CA PRO A 157 -10.68 14.39 17.57
C PRO A 157 -10.05 13.28 16.70
N LYS A 158 -10.88 12.44 16.07
CA LYS A 158 -10.42 11.31 15.24
C LYS A 158 -11.17 11.23 13.92
N ARG A 159 -10.46 10.92 12.85
CA ARG A 159 -11.05 10.62 11.55
C ARG A 159 -11.95 9.37 11.59
N VAL A 160 -11.39 8.27 12.08
CA VAL A 160 -12.08 6.98 12.28
C VAL A 160 -11.88 6.57 13.73
N ASN A 161 -12.96 6.44 14.46
CA ASN A 161 -12.94 5.97 15.84
C ASN A 161 -13.42 4.51 15.91
N GLN A 162 -12.58 3.64 16.46
CA GLN A 162 -12.85 2.20 16.65
C GLN A 162 -12.91 1.81 18.14
N THR A 163 -13.13 2.80 19.03
CA THR A 163 -13.17 2.55 20.48
C THR A 163 -14.44 1.80 20.85
N ASP A 164 -14.31 0.73 21.63
CA ASP A 164 -15.44 -0.04 22.10
C ASP A 164 -16.38 0.78 23.01
N GLY A 165 -17.67 0.55 22.84
CA GLY A 165 -18.70 1.13 23.72
C GLY A 165 -19.11 2.57 23.40
N VAL A 166 -18.62 3.16 22.30
CA VAL A 166 -19.05 4.46 21.79
C VAL A 166 -19.84 4.31 20.49
N ASP A 167 -20.59 5.33 20.11
CA ASP A 167 -21.18 5.40 18.77
C ASP A 167 -20.08 5.72 17.75
N LEU A 168 -19.66 4.73 16.98
CA LEU A 168 -18.54 4.84 16.02
C LEU A 168 -18.82 5.87 14.93
N VAL A 169 -20.07 6.03 14.52
CA VAL A 169 -20.49 6.98 13.48
C VAL A 169 -20.47 8.42 14.02
N ALA A 170 -21.07 8.63 15.18
CA ALA A 170 -21.17 9.98 15.77
C ALA A 170 -19.81 10.51 16.28
N THR A 171 -18.86 9.63 16.58
CA THR A 171 -17.52 9.99 17.10
C THR A 171 -16.42 9.99 16.06
N SER A 172 -16.71 9.67 14.79
CA SER A 172 -15.78 9.72 13.68
C SER A 172 -16.00 10.96 12.82
N ALA A 173 -14.89 11.61 12.44
CA ALA A 173 -14.93 12.85 11.65
C ALA A 173 -15.02 12.61 10.11
N CYS A 174 -14.85 11.37 9.63
CA CYS A 174 -15.00 11.04 8.23
C CYS A 174 -16.41 11.41 7.73
N ASN A 175 -16.50 11.86 6.48
CA ASN A 175 -17.72 12.50 5.95
C ASN A 175 -18.65 11.52 5.21
N PHE A 176 -18.78 10.30 5.71
CA PHE A 176 -19.65 9.27 5.12
C PHE A 176 -21.06 9.29 5.70
N TYR A 177 -21.23 9.93 6.84
CA TYR A 177 -22.49 10.00 7.59
C TYR A 177 -22.78 11.43 8.04
N GLU A 178 -24.05 11.79 8.11
CA GLU A 178 -24.44 13.11 8.62
C GLU A 178 -25.81 13.06 9.34
N GLY A 179 -25.81 13.42 10.61
CA GLY A 179 -27.04 13.47 11.43
C GLY A 179 -27.67 12.11 11.73
N VAL A 180 -26.93 11.01 11.56
CA VAL A 180 -27.35 9.64 11.87
C VAL A 180 -26.46 9.03 12.94
N THR A 181 -26.99 8.11 13.71
CA THR A 181 -26.28 7.30 14.68
C THR A 181 -25.84 5.96 14.09
N GLN A 182 -24.89 5.28 14.72
CA GLN A 182 -24.48 3.93 14.32
C GLN A 182 -25.65 2.97 14.18
N ASN A 183 -26.55 2.96 15.17
CA ASN A 183 -27.74 2.08 15.18
C ASN A 183 -28.68 2.37 14.01
N GLU A 184 -28.85 3.64 13.65
CA GLU A 184 -29.68 4.02 12.49
C GLU A 184 -29.07 3.55 11.18
N VAL A 185 -27.75 3.66 11.03
CA VAL A 185 -27.01 3.16 9.85
C VAL A 185 -27.13 1.64 9.73
N GLU A 186 -26.85 0.92 10.81
CA GLU A 186 -26.93 -0.55 10.83
C GLU A 186 -28.34 -1.05 10.49
N ARG A 187 -29.37 -0.44 11.05
CA ARG A 187 -30.77 -0.77 10.75
C ARG A 187 -31.14 -0.43 9.29
N PHE A 188 -30.63 0.67 8.76
CA PHE A 188 -30.91 1.06 7.39
C PHE A 188 -30.39 0.02 6.41
N TYR A 189 -29.11 -0.36 6.53
CA TYR A 189 -28.50 -1.35 5.62
C TYR A 189 -28.96 -2.79 5.88
N ALA A 190 -29.30 -3.15 7.11
CA ALA A 190 -29.84 -4.47 7.42
C ALA A 190 -31.16 -4.76 6.68
N ARG A 191 -32.00 -3.73 6.45
CA ARG A 191 -33.25 -3.87 5.71
C ARG A 191 -33.08 -4.14 4.22
N LEU A 192 -31.92 -3.80 3.64
CA LEU A 192 -31.61 -3.99 2.24
C LEU A 192 -31.05 -5.38 1.96
N LYS A 193 -30.54 -6.07 3.00
CA LYS A 193 -29.91 -7.38 2.86
C LYS A 193 -30.97 -8.48 2.76
N ASP A 194 -30.92 -9.24 1.69
CA ASP A 194 -31.63 -10.52 1.55
C ASP A 194 -30.67 -11.66 1.90
N GLY A 195 -30.96 -12.39 2.97
CA GLY A 195 -30.10 -13.49 3.42
C GLY A 195 -30.07 -14.71 2.48
N GLU A 196 -30.97 -14.76 1.49
CA GLU A 196 -31.00 -15.80 0.45
C GLU A 196 -30.30 -15.37 -0.85
N ASP A 197 -29.91 -14.08 -0.98
CA ASP A 197 -29.19 -13.58 -2.15
C ASP A 197 -27.75 -14.12 -2.16
N LEU A 198 -27.40 -14.90 -3.18
CA LEU A 198 -26.07 -15.47 -3.39
C LEU A 198 -25.08 -14.46 -4.03
N THR A 199 -25.57 -13.32 -4.48
CA THR A 199 -24.81 -12.27 -5.15
C THR A 199 -25.11 -10.88 -4.57
N PRO A 200 -25.00 -10.71 -3.23
CA PRO A 200 -25.44 -9.49 -2.57
C PRO A 200 -24.59 -8.30 -3.01
N PRO A 201 -25.22 -7.18 -3.41
CA PRO A 201 -24.49 -5.94 -3.67
C PRO A 201 -23.76 -5.43 -2.41
N SER A 202 -22.67 -4.70 -2.60
CA SER A 202 -21.93 -4.03 -1.51
C SER A 202 -22.71 -2.76 -1.07
N TYR A 203 -23.83 -2.97 -0.37
CA TYR A 203 -24.72 -1.87 0.07
C TYR A 203 -23.96 -0.79 0.83
N GLY A 204 -24.16 0.46 0.44
CA GLY A 204 -23.53 1.62 1.06
C GLY A 204 -22.20 2.04 0.44
N LEU A 205 -21.55 1.20 -0.38
CA LEU A 205 -20.21 1.43 -0.91
C LEU A 205 -20.06 2.80 -1.61
N LYS A 206 -21.08 3.26 -2.32
CA LYS A 206 -21.02 4.44 -3.18
C LYS A 206 -22.04 5.53 -2.78
N SER A 207 -22.13 5.79 -1.50
CA SER A 207 -23.08 6.79 -1.00
C SER A 207 -22.67 7.37 0.35
N LYS A 208 -23.11 8.62 0.61
CA LYS A 208 -23.17 9.19 1.95
C LYS A 208 -24.58 8.95 2.50
N LEU A 209 -24.70 8.51 3.76
CA LEU A 209 -25.98 8.37 4.44
C LEU A 209 -26.21 9.56 5.35
N MET A 210 -27.35 10.21 5.21
CA MET A 210 -27.65 11.41 5.99
C MET A 210 -29.13 11.51 6.38
N LYS A 211 -29.39 12.25 7.45
CA LYS A 211 -30.75 12.57 7.87
C LYS A 211 -31.16 13.95 7.38
N ARG A 212 -32.23 14.02 6.57
CA ARG A 212 -32.84 15.26 6.10
C ARG A 212 -34.31 15.31 6.50
N ASN A 213 -34.71 16.37 7.17
CA ASN A 213 -36.10 16.55 7.63
C ASN A 213 -36.66 15.35 8.43
N GLY A 214 -35.78 14.65 9.19
CA GLY A 214 -36.13 13.47 9.96
C GLY A 214 -36.10 12.15 9.22
N GLU A 215 -35.91 12.15 7.90
CA GLU A 215 -35.79 10.95 7.08
C GLU A 215 -34.32 10.62 6.77
N ILE A 216 -34.00 9.32 6.75
CA ILE A 216 -32.67 8.85 6.37
C ILE A 216 -32.64 8.64 4.86
N VAL A 217 -31.69 9.29 4.19
CA VAL A 217 -31.54 9.26 2.74
C VAL A 217 -30.10 8.93 2.35
N GLU A 218 -29.92 8.17 1.28
CA GLU A 218 -28.62 7.95 0.63
C GLU A 218 -28.36 8.99 -0.45
N MET A 219 -27.21 9.65 -0.34
CA MET A 219 -26.68 10.55 -1.37
C MET A 219 -25.66 9.79 -2.21
N THR A 220 -26.12 9.22 -3.32
CA THR A 220 -25.27 8.43 -4.21
C THR A 220 -24.22 9.30 -4.91
N TRP A 221 -22.99 8.82 -4.98
CA TRP A 221 -21.88 9.45 -5.69
C TRP A 221 -21.93 9.05 -7.17
N LYS A 222 -22.42 9.94 -8.01
CA LYS A 222 -22.62 9.72 -9.45
C LYS A 222 -22.64 11.04 -10.22
N GLU A 223 -22.58 10.98 -11.56
CA GLU A 223 -22.55 12.17 -12.42
C GLU A 223 -23.65 13.20 -12.10
N GLU A 224 -24.90 12.76 -11.92
CA GLU A 224 -26.03 13.61 -11.56
C GLU A 224 -26.38 13.50 -10.06
N GLY A 225 -25.37 13.38 -9.21
CA GLY A 225 -25.49 13.24 -7.76
C GLY A 225 -24.38 13.95 -6.99
N MET A 226 -24.09 13.44 -5.78
CA MET A 226 -22.97 13.94 -4.99
C MET A 226 -21.66 13.64 -5.73
N TYR A 227 -20.71 14.58 -5.68
CA TYR A 227 -19.44 14.55 -6.42
C TYR A 227 -19.58 14.61 -7.96
N GLY A 228 -20.75 15.01 -8.47
CA GLY A 228 -21.07 14.94 -9.90
C GLY A 228 -20.07 15.68 -10.78
N THR A 229 -19.55 16.85 -10.36
CA THR A 229 -18.55 17.62 -11.12
C THR A 229 -17.26 16.83 -11.29
N ALA A 230 -16.71 16.28 -10.20
CA ALA A 230 -15.51 15.47 -10.24
C ALA A 230 -15.71 14.20 -11.08
N ILE A 231 -16.83 13.50 -10.90
CA ILE A 231 -17.15 12.27 -11.62
C ILE A 231 -17.31 12.53 -13.13
N LYS A 232 -17.86 13.66 -13.55
CA LYS A 232 -17.91 14.05 -14.97
C LYS A 232 -16.53 14.25 -15.59
N GLU A 233 -15.62 14.86 -14.85
CA GLU A 233 -14.23 15.00 -15.32
C GLU A 233 -13.51 13.64 -15.40
N ILE A 234 -13.71 12.76 -14.40
CA ILE A 234 -13.18 11.38 -14.42
C ILE A 234 -13.69 10.64 -15.65
N THR A 235 -15.01 10.65 -15.90
CA THR A 235 -15.60 9.94 -17.04
C THR A 235 -15.18 10.55 -18.38
N SER A 236 -14.96 11.87 -18.45
CA SER A 236 -14.42 12.53 -19.65
C SER A 236 -13.02 12.00 -20.01
N TRP A 237 -12.15 11.83 -19.01
CA TRP A 237 -10.82 11.29 -19.23
C TRP A 237 -10.83 9.78 -19.51
N LEU A 238 -11.73 9.02 -18.89
CA LEU A 238 -11.93 7.60 -19.21
C LEU A 238 -12.39 7.39 -20.66
N LEU A 239 -13.27 8.25 -21.19
CA LEU A 239 -13.68 8.23 -22.61
C LEU A 239 -12.51 8.55 -23.56
N LYS A 240 -11.58 9.41 -23.16
CA LYS A 240 -10.34 9.66 -23.92
C LYS A 240 -9.44 8.44 -23.87
N ALA A 241 -9.24 7.86 -22.68
CA ALA A 241 -8.43 6.66 -22.48
C ALA A 241 -8.94 5.47 -23.31
N GLN A 242 -10.25 5.27 -23.39
CA GLN A 242 -10.87 4.18 -24.14
C GLN A 242 -10.44 4.12 -25.61
N LYS A 243 -10.17 5.29 -26.23
CA LYS A 243 -9.69 5.35 -27.63
C LYS A 243 -8.32 4.71 -27.83
N TYR A 244 -7.55 4.54 -26.76
CA TYR A 244 -6.20 3.96 -26.73
C TYR A 244 -6.17 2.60 -26.05
N ALA A 245 -7.34 2.04 -25.67
CA ALA A 245 -7.43 0.69 -25.12
C ALA A 245 -6.76 -0.32 -26.06
N GLU A 246 -6.00 -1.24 -25.52
CA GLU A 246 -5.18 -2.17 -26.29
C GLU A 246 -6.01 -3.27 -26.98
N ASN A 247 -7.22 -3.51 -26.48
CA ASN A 247 -8.15 -4.52 -27.01
C ASN A 247 -9.61 -4.18 -26.65
N GLU A 248 -10.56 -4.92 -27.24
CA GLU A 248 -11.99 -4.72 -27.03
C GLU A 248 -12.44 -5.01 -25.58
N GLN A 249 -11.76 -5.90 -24.87
CA GLN A 249 -12.09 -6.22 -23.48
C GLN A 249 -11.75 -5.05 -22.55
N GLN A 250 -10.58 -4.43 -22.74
CA GLN A 250 -10.22 -3.21 -21.98
C GLN A 250 -11.20 -2.07 -22.27
N ALA A 251 -11.56 -1.85 -23.54
CA ALA A 251 -12.56 -0.85 -23.92
C ALA A 251 -13.91 -1.12 -23.24
N HIS A 252 -14.34 -2.38 -23.18
CA HIS A 252 -15.56 -2.81 -22.52
C HIS A 252 -15.53 -2.59 -21.00
N VAL A 253 -14.40 -2.86 -20.34
CA VAL A 253 -14.20 -2.56 -18.90
C VAL A 253 -14.41 -1.07 -18.63
N ILE A 254 -13.85 -0.20 -19.48
CA ILE A 254 -14.04 1.25 -19.35
C ILE A 254 -15.52 1.64 -19.55
N ASP A 255 -16.23 1.07 -20.52
CA ASP A 255 -17.66 1.30 -20.71
C ASP A 255 -18.50 0.97 -19.47
N LEU A 256 -18.21 -0.17 -18.85
CA LEU A 256 -18.91 -0.61 -17.64
C LEU A 256 -18.61 0.32 -16.45
N LEU A 257 -17.36 0.78 -16.31
CA LEU A 257 -16.98 1.73 -15.28
C LEU A 257 -17.68 3.08 -15.47
N ILE A 258 -17.71 3.60 -16.70
CA ILE A 258 -18.42 4.84 -17.03
C ILE A 258 -19.92 4.68 -16.75
N LYS A 259 -20.50 3.53 -17.09
CA LYS A 259 -21.90 3.24 -16.77
C LYS A 259 -22.16 3.30 -15.27
N TYR A 260 -21.30 2.64 -14.48
CA TYR A 260 -21.37 2.68 -13.02
C TYR A 260 -21.28 4.12 -12.46
N TYR A 261 -20.38 4.95 -12.98
CA TYR A 261 -20.30 6.36 -12.58
C TYR A 261 -21.55 7.18 -12.92
N ARG A 262 -22.21 6.87 -14.01
CA ARG A 262 -23.45 7.53 -14.43
C ARG A 262 -24.65 7.08 -13.62
N THR A 263 -24.83 5.80 -13.46
CA THR A 263 -26.02 5.24 -12.78
C THR A 263 -25.91 5.28 -11.26
N GLY A 264 -24.71 5.05 -10.71
CA GLY A 264 -24.49 4.80 -9.30
C GLY A 264 -25.01 3.43 -8.83
N ASP A 265 -25.42 2.56 -9.75
CA ASP A 265 -25.97 1.25 -9.44
C ASP A 265 -24.84 0.27 -9.07
N LEU A 266 -24.93 -0.35 -7.91
CA LEU A 266 -23.94 -1.30 -7.40
C LEU A 266 -23.88 -2.57 -8.26
N SER A 267 -24.97 -2.96 -8.94
CA SER A 267 -24.96 -4.09 -9.89
C SER A 267 -24.12 -3.78 -11.14
N ASP A 268 -24.01 -2.51 -11.53
CA ASP A 268 -23.09 -2.09 -12.60
C ASP A 268 -21.63 -2.18 -12.12
N PHE A 269 -21.36 -1.91 -10.83
CA PHE A 269 -20.04 -2.12 -10.24
C PHE A 269 -19.63 -3.59 -10.20
N ASP A 270 -20.55 -4.49 -9.87
CA ASP A 270 -20.30 -5.93 -9.90
C ASP A 270 -19.97 -6.42 -11.33
N ARG A 271 -20.73 -5.92 -12.33
CA ARG A 271 -20.45 -6.22 -13.76
C ARG A 271 -19.09 -5.72 -14.20
N TYR A 272 -18.75 -4.48 -13.81
CA TYR A 272 -17.40 -3.92 -14.04
C TYR A 272 -16.32 -4.79 -13.39
N SER A 273 -16.49 -5.13 -12.11
CA SER A 273 -15.51 -5.94 -11.36
C SER A 273 -15.29 -7.31 -12.00
N ILE A 274 -16.36 -7.99 -12.42
CA ILE A 274 -16.29 -9.29 -13.12
C ILE A 274 -15.57 -9.16 -14.47
N ALA A 275 -15.88 -8.11 -15.25
CA ALA A 275 -15.22 -7.88 -16.53
C ALA A 275 -13.73 -7.55 -16.34
N TRP A 276 -13.40 -6.73 -15.33
CA TRP A 276 -12.03 -6.37 -14.99
C TRP A 276 -11.20 -7.58 -14.56
N VAL A 277 -11.74 -8.47 -13.72
CA VAL A 277 -11.06 -9.72 -13.32
C VAL A 277 -10.77 -10.61 -14.52
N LYS A 278 -11.69 -10.71 -15.47
CA LYS A 278 -11.54 -11.55 -16.69
C LYS A 278 -10.58 -10.95 -17.71
N GLN A 279 -10.38 -9.64 -17.68
CA GLN A 279 -9.47 -8.96 -18.60
C GLN A 279 -8.02 -9.17 -18.12
N GLN A 280 -7.25 -10.01 -18.81
CA GLN A 280 -5.86 -10.37 -18.48
C GLN A 280 -4.87 -9.93 -19.57
N GLU A 281 -5.37 -9.59 -20.74
CA GLU A 281 -4.57 -9.25 -21.91
C GLU A 281 -4.17 -7.77 -21.92
N GLY A 282 -3.04 -7.46 -22.53
CA GLY A 282 -2.50 -6.10 -22.63
C GLY A 282 -1.41 -5.81 -21.60
N MET A 283 -0.74 -4.70 -21.81
CA MET A 283 0.36 -4.21 -20.97
C MET A 283 -0.14 -3.31 -19.84
N VAL A 284 -1.20 -2.52 -20.11
CA VAL A 284 -1.70 -1.49 -19.21
C VAL A 284 -2.95 -1.99 -18.49
N ASP A 285 -3.04 -1.75 -17.20
CA ASP A 285 -4.25 -1.96 -16.39
C ASP A 285 -4.46 -0.77 -15.43
N PHE A 286 -5.59 -0.71 -14.78
CA PHE A 286 -5.89 0.37 -13.86
C PHE A 286 -6.98 -0.01 -12.85
N ILE A 287 -6.97 0.69 -11.73
CA ILE A 287 -7.98 0.70 -10.70
C ILE A 287 -8.52 2.13 -10.62
N ASN A 288 -9.84 2.30 -10.52
CA ASN A 288 -10.46 3.62 -10.44
C ASN A 288 -11.86 3.48 -9.86
N GLY A 289 -12.10 4.00 -8.67
CA GLY A 289 -13.41 3.87 -8.05
C GLY A 289 -13.48 4.17 -6.56
N PHE A 290 -14.63 3.83 -5.99
CA PHE A 290 -14.88 3.84 -4.55
C PHE A 290 -14.78 2.38 -4.08
N ILE A 291 -13.67 1.99 -3.45
CA ILE A 291 -13.31 0.57 -3.35
C ILE A 291 -13.01 0.16 -1.91
N GLU A 292 -11.93 0.70 -1.31
CA GLU A 292 -11.52 0.29 0.03
C GLU A 292 -12.35 0.96 1.12
N VAL A 293 -12.67 0.20 2.17
CA VAL A 293 -13.64 0.63 3.19
C VAL A 293 -13.01 0.92 4.56
N TYR A 294 -11.69 0.91 4.65
CA TYR A 294 -10.96 1.18 5.90
C TYR A 294 -11.17 2.60 6.44
N GLY A 295 -11.53 3.54 5.58
CA GLY A 295 -11.87 4.91 5.96
C GLY A 295 -13.21 5.08 6.65
N ASP A 296 -14.05 4.05 6.67
CA ASP A 296 -15.36 4.02 7.33
C ASP A 296 -15.32 3.20 8.63
N PRO A 297 -15.76 3.74 9.78
CA PRO A 297 -15.80 3.01 11.04
C PRO A 297 -16.66 1.74 11.00
N LEU A 298 -17.61 1.64 10.07
CA LEU A 298 -18.49 0.47 9.90
C LEU A 298 -18.08 -0.43 8.72
N GLY A 299 -17.04 -0.06 7.95
CA GLY A 299 -16.57 -0.84 6.82
C GLY A 299 -17.55 -0.97 5.66
N LEU A 300 -18.39 0.04 5.41
CA LEU A 300 -19.45 0.02 4.38
C LEU A 300 -19.17 0.97 3.21
N LYS A 301 -18.50 2.09 3.46
CA LYS A 301 -18.30 3.18 2.51
C LYS A 301 -16.95 3.09 1.84
N GLY A 302 -16.93 3.07 0.50
CA GLY A 302 -15.71 3.06 -0.28
C GLY A 302 -15.03 4.42 -0.34
N THR A 303 -13.75 4.48 -0.01
CA THR A 303 -12.92 5.66 -0.27
C THR A 303 -12.59 5.71 -1.76
N TRP A 304 -12.52 6.92 -2.32
CA TRP A 304 -12.05 7.13 -3.69
C TRP A 304 -10.58 6.74 -3.81
N GLU A 305 -10.26 5.93 -4.81
CA GLU A 305 -8.89 5.55 -5.13
C GLU A 305 -8.70 5.35 -6.63
N GLY A 306 -7.44 5.45 -7.05
CA GLY A 306 -7.03 5.15 -8.41
C GLY A 306 -5.57 4.79 -8.49
N LEU A 307 -5.29 3.79 -9.30
CA LEU A 307 -3.95 3.32 -9.64
C LEU A 307 -3.90 3.08 -11.15
N VAL A 308 -2.90 3.61 -11.81
CA VAL A 308 -2.58 3.25 -13.21
C VAL A 308 -1.30 2.46 -13.20
N GLU A 309 -1.28 1.35 -13.90
CA GLU A 309 -0.19 0.40 -13.87
C GLU A 309 0.09 -0.22 -15.23
N PHE A 310 1.30 -0.74 -15.39
CA PHE A 310 1.66 -1.58 -16.53
C PHE A 310 2.55 -2.73 -16.08
N LYS A 311 2.54 -3.83 -16.85
CA LYS A 311 3.30 -5.04 -16.52
C LYS A 311 4.80 -4.76 -16.44
N ASP A 312 5.45 -5.15 -15.35
CA ASP A 312 6.89 -5.22 -15.26
C ASP A 312 7.39 -6.45 -16.04
N MET A 313 7.89 -6.22 -17.25
CA MET A 313 8.30 -7.32 -18.14
C MET A 313 9.57 -8.05 -17.67
N LYS A 314 10.41 -7.39 -16.84
CA LYS A 314 11.58 -8.03 -16.25
C LYS A 314 11.15 -8.98 -15.15
N ALA A 315 10.33 -8.52 -14.22
CA ALA A 315 9.76 -9.33 -13.16
C ALA A 315 8.84 -10.43 -13.72
N THR A 316 8.02 -10.13 -14.73
CA THR A 316 7.16 -11.12 -15.40
C THR A 316 7.98 -12.27 -16.00
N ARG A 317 9.09 -11.99 -16.67
CA ARG A 317 9.99 -13.06 -17.19
C ARG A 317 10.60 -13.89 -16.07
N ARG A 318 10.94 -13.26 -14.94
CA ARG A 318 11.47 -13.94 -13.75
C ARG A 318 10.45 -14.88 -13.13
N THR A 319 9.24 -14.41 -12.86
CA THR A 319 8.15 -15.22 -12.31
C THR A 319 7.69 -16.33 -13.26
N GLN A 320 7.68 -16.08 -14.58
CA GLN A 320 7.41 -17.11 -15.58
C GLN A 320 8.46 -18.22 -15.59
N ALA A 321 9.76 -17.86 -15.50
CA ALA A 321 10.83 -18.87 -15.44
C ALA A 321 10.69 -19.76 -14.19
N ILE A 322 10.34 -19.19 -13.04
CA ILE A 322 10.06 -19.92 -11.81
C ILE A 322 8.83 -20.83 -12.01
N SER A 323 7.71 -20.28 -12.47
CA SER A 323 6.45 -21.00 -12.64
C SER A 323 6.53 -22.16 -13.64
N GLN A 324 7.25 -21.98 -14.75
CA GLN A 324 7.51 -23.03 -15.74
C GLN A 324 8.33 -24.20 -15.18
N ASN A 325 9.11 -23.97 -14.13
CA ASN A 325 9.88 -24.98 -13.43
C ASN A 325 9.23 -25.46 -12.12
N ALA A 326 7.98 -25.07 -11.85
CA ALA A 326 7.32 -25.36 -10.58
C ALA A 326 7.32 -26.85 -10.19
N GLN A 327 7.11 -27.75 -11.15
CA GLN A 327 7.17 -29.20 -10.89
C GLN A 327 8.58 -29.65 -10.51
N TRP A 328 9.62 -29.10 -11.16
CA TRP A 328 11.01 -29.41 -10.80
C TRP A 328 11.29 -29.02 -9.35
N PHE A 329 10.86 -27.82 -8.91
CA PHE A 329 11.03 -27.37 -7.54
C PHE A 329 10.25 -28.22 -6.54
N GLU A 330 9.01 -28.63 -6.86
CA GLU A 330 8.24 -29.53 -6.01
C GLU A 330 8.94 -30.88 -5.83
N ASP A 331 9.39 -31.48 -6.93
CA ASP A 331 10.02 -32.81 -6.93
C ASP A 331 11.35 -32.83 -6.16
N HIS A 332 12.12 -31.73 -6.19
CA HIS A 332 13.43 -31.59 -5.52
C HIS A 332 13.34 -30.98 -4.11
N SER A 333 12.16 -30.63 -3.64
CA SER A 333 11.96 -30.09 -2.30
C SER A 333 12.34 -31.11 -1.22
N PRO A 334 12.78 -30.67 -0.01
CA PRO A 334 13.13 -31.54 1.10
C PRO A 334 11.92 -32.17 1.79
N VAL A 335 10.73 -31.95 1.24
CA VAL A 335 9.45 -32.43 1.76
C VAL A 335 9.29 -33.92 1.47
N ALA A 336 8.69 -34.67 2.41
CA ALA A 336 8.44 -36.10 2.23
C ALA A 336 7.50 -36.37 1.04
N PRO A 337 7.72 -37.46 0.27
CA PRO A 337 7.00 -37.71 -1.01
C PRO A 337 5.48 -37.68 -0.91
N GLN A 338 4.90 -38.20 0.18
CA GLN A 338 3.46 -38.23 0.40
C GLN A 338 2.82 -36.82 0.56
N PHE A 339 3.60 -35.81 0.86
CA PHE A 339 3.14 -34.41 1.03
C PHE A 339 3.39 -33.56 -0.22
N LYS A 340 4.07 -34.10 -1.24
CA LYS A 340 4.30 -33.42 -2.52
C LYS A 340 3.08 -33.53 -3.43
N LYS A 341 2.82 -32.48 -4.21
CA LYS A 341 1.84 -32.52 -5.28
C LYS A 341 2.35 -33.35 -6.46
N ALA A 342 1.52 -34.23 -6.96
CA ALA A 342 1.84 -34.98 -8.17
C ALA A 342 1.91 -34.09 -9.41
N GLU A 343 1.10 -33.04 -9.44
CA GLU A 343 1.07 -32.03 -10.51
C GLU A 343 0.94 -30.66 -9.90
N VAL A 344 1.95 -29.81 -10.09
CA VAL A 344 1.95 -28.40 -9.66
C VAL A 344 1.50 -27.54 -10.84
N LYS A 345 0.40 -26.83 -10.66
CA LYS A 345 0.04 -25.72 -11.56
C LYS A 345 0.77 -24.50 -11.10
N GLY A 346 1.72 -24.02 -11.92
CA GLY A 346 2.47 -22.80 -11.61
C GLY A 346 1.52 -21.62 -11.41
N VAL A 347 1.66 -20.93 -10.29
CA VAL A 347 0.99 -19.65 -10.04
C VAL A 347 1.87 -18.55 -10.62
N THR A 348 1.30 -17.71 -11.48
CA THR A 348 2.02 -16.54 -11.98
C THR A 348 1.68 -15.36 -11.07
N ALA A 349 2.62 -14.89 -10.28
CA ALA A 349 2.50 -13.62 -9.59
C ALA A 349 2.61 -12.48 -10.62
N HIS A 350 1.69 -11.54 -10.58
CA HIS A 350 1.71 -10.37 -11.45
C HIS A 350 2.46 -9.24 -10.76
N VAL A 351 3.68 -8.98 -11.23
CA VAL A 351 4.42 -7.79 -10.80
C VAL A 351 4.17 -6.67 -11.79
N ILE A 352 3.76 -5.53 -11.27
CA ILE A 352 3.44 -4.34 -12.07
C ILE A 352 4.31 -3.16 -11.68
N CYS A 353 4.38 -2.20 -12.58
CA CYS A 353 4.96 -0.89 -12.38
C CYS A 353 3.80 0.11 -12.20
N ALA A 354 3.68 0.73 -11.04
CA ALA A 354 2.75 1.84 -10.84
C ALA A 354 3.20 3.03 -11.71
N ALA A 355 2.26 3.59 -12.47
CA ALA A 355 2.50 4.76 -13.31
C ALA A 355 1.90 6.03 -12.72
N MET A 356 0.77 5.91 -12.00
CA MET A 356 0.13 7.03 -11.31
C MET A 356 -0.65 6.51 -10.10
N LEU A 357 -0.50 7.20 -8.98
CA LEU A 357 -1.23 6.98 -7.74
C LEU A 357 -2.22 8.11 -7.51
N GLY A 358 -3.41 7.82 -6.96
CA GLY A 358 -4.40 8.84 -6.64
C GLY A 358 -5.41 8.41 -5.60
N GLY A 359 -6.06 9.38 -4.98
CA GLY A 359 -7.02 9.12 -3.92
C GLY A 359 -6.38 8.47 -2.70
N ASP A 360 -6.97 7.40 -2.21
CA ASP A 360 -6.47 6.67 -1.02
C ASP A 360 -5.13 5.95 -1.26
N GLU A 361 -4.75 5.72 -2.52
CA GLU A 361 -3.45 5.19 -2.92
C GLU A 361 -2.33 6.26 -2.97
N TYR A 362 -2.63 7.52 -2.67
CA TYR A 362 -1.65 8.62 -2.78
C TYR A 362 -1.71 9.55 -1.58
N PRO A 363 -0.55 10.00 -1.03
CA PRO A 363 0.84 9.63 -1.36
C PRO A 363 1.33 8.32 -0.75
N ALA A 364 0.66 7.80 0.29
CA ALA A 364 0.97 6.48 0.87
C ALA A 364 0.18 5.41 0.11
N SER A 365 0.87 4.42 -0.42
CA SER A 365 0.27 3.34 -1.21
C SER A 365 0.55 1.98 -0.63
N ALA A 366 -0.35 1.03 -0.86
CA ALA A 366 -0.09 -0.39 -0.68
C ALA A 366 0.99 -0.85 -1.67
N ILE A 367 1.77 -1.87 -1.30
CA ILE A 367 2.73 -2.52 -2.19
C ILE A 367 2.17 -3.79 -2.83
N GLY A 368 0.98 -4.21 -2.43
CA GLY A 368 0.24 -5.35 -2.97
C GLY A 368 -1.25 -5.10 -2.89
N ILE A 369 -1.98 -5.49 -3.93
CA ILE A 369 -3.42 -5.28 -4.07
C ILE A 369 -4.07 -6.57 -4.52
N ASN A 370 -5.23 -6.91 -3.94
CA ASN A 370 -6.02 -8.06 -4.32
C ASN A 370 -7.51 -7.68 -4.41
N LEU A 371 -8.02 -7.53 -5.61
CA LEU A 371 -9.38 -7.07 -5.91
C LEU A 371 -10.13 -8.03 -6.83
N PRO A 372 -11.47 -8.01 -6.83
CA PRO A 372 -12.40 -7.18 -6.05
C PRO A 372 -12.60 -7.66 -4.61
N ASN A 373 -13.17 -6.80 -3.76
CA ASN A 373 -13.44 -7.11 -2.35
C ASN A 373 -14.74 -7.93 -2.14
N ALA A 374 -15.63 -7.99 -3.12
CA ALA A 374 -16.88 -8.77 -3.03
C ALA A 374 -16.60 -10.29 -3.01
N ASN A 375 -16.83 -10.94 -1.87
CA ASN A 375 -16.53 -12.36 -1.66
C ASN A 375 -17.15 -13.27 -2.73
N TRP A 376 -18.43 -13.07 -3.08
CA TRP A 376 -19.11 -13.90 -4.06
C TRP A 376 -18.47 -13.79 -5.47
N ILE A 377 -17.92 -12.60 -5.85
CA ILE A 377 -17.19 -12.43 -7.10
C ILE A 377 -15.87 -13.19 -7.04
N ARG A 378 -15.13 -13.09 -5.93
CA ARG A 378 -13.87 -13.80 -5.73
C ARG A 378 -14.06 -15.32 -5.83
N GLU A 379 -15.11 -15.85 -5.20
CA GLU A 379 -15.41 -17.28 -5.21
C GLU A 379 -15.85 -17.79 -6.59
N THR A 380 -16.61 -17.00 -7.35
CA THR A 380 -17.20 -17.47 -8.62
C THR A 380 -16.42 -17.04 -9.85
N HIS A 381 -15.71 -15.94 -9.81
CA HIS A 381 -15.00 -15.33 -10.96
C HIS A 381 -13.50 -15.17 -10.71
N GLY A 382 -13.02 -15.28 -9.47
CA GLY A 382 -11.63 -15.06 -9.09
C GLY A 382 -11.31 -13.62 -8.70
N SER A 383 -10.02 -13.35 -8.56
CA SER A 383 -9.48 -12.03 -8.22
C SER A 383 -8.20 -11.76 -8.99
N LYS A 384 -7.79 -10.51 -9.08
CA LYS A 384 -6.45 -10.11 -9.52
C LYS A 384 -5.62 -9.73 -8.29
N SER A 385 -4.47 -10.38 -8.14
CA SER A 385 -3.43 -10.01 -7.19
C SER A 385 -2.25 -9.44 -7.93
N VAL A 386 -1.79 -8.27 -7.51
CA VAL A 386 -0.63 -7.60 -8.09
C VAL A 386 0.33 -7.16 -7.01
N THR A 387 1.63 -7.24 -7.28
CA THR A 387 2.69 -6.65 -6.46
C THR A 387 3.26 -5.44 -7.19
N ILE A 388 3.42 -4.33 -6.50
CA ILE A 388 3.87 -3.07 -7.11
C ILE A 388 5.40 -2.97 -6.98
N GLY A 389 6.11 -3.49 -7.99
CA GLY A 389 7.56 -3.68 -7.95
C GLY A 389 8.36 -2.38 -7.84
N ASN A 390 7.98 -1.34 -8.57
CA ASN A 390 8.72 -0.07 -8.54
C ASN A 390 8.53 0.74 -7.25
N LEU A 391 7.44 0.55 -6.51
CA LEU A 391 7.30 1.13 -5.18
C LEU A 391 8.16 0.39 -4.16
N THR A 392 8.21 -0.93 -4.24
CA THR A 392 9.13 -1.76 -3.44
C THR A 392 10.59 -1.37 -3.71
N GLU A 393 10.96 -1.23 -4.99
CA GLU A 393 12.28 -0.72 -5.38
C GLU A 393 12.59 0.63 -4.75
N ALA A 394 11.65 1.58 -4.79
CA ALA A 394 11.84 2.90 -4.21
C ALA A 394 12.05 2.86 -2.70
N TYR A 395 11.32 2.03 -1.97
CA TYR A 395 11.56 1.80 -0.53
C TYR A 395 12.96 1.24 -0.28
N ASN A 396 13.37 0.21 -1.02
CA ASN A 396 14.67 -0.43 -0.86
C ASN A 396 15.82 0.55 -1.17
N LYS A 397 15.73 1.27 -2.30
CA LYS A 397 16.75 2.26 -2.69
C LYS A 397 16.84 3.44 -1.72
N ALA A 398 15.71 3.92 -1.18
CA ALA A 398 15.70 4.97 -0.19
C ALA A 398 16.27 4.53 1.17
N ALA A 399 16.25 3.23 1.47
CA ALA A 399 16.86 2.66 2.67
C ALA A 399 18.39 2.53 2.55
N HIS A 400 18.94 2.45 1.34
CA HIS A 400 20.39 2.39 1.15
C HIS A 400 21.05 3.68 1.63
N GLY A 401 22.08 3.54 2.46
CA GLY A 401 22.86 4.68 2.96
C GLY A 401 22.15 5.58 3.99
N ASN A 402 20.98 5.17 4.51
CA ASN A 402 20.28 5.92 5.57
C ASN A 402 20.79 5.60 6.99
N GLY A 403 21.83 4.76 7.12
CA GLY A 403 22.42 4.35 8.37
C GLY A 403 21.77 3.12 9.03
N PHE A 404 20.62 2.64 8.51
CA PHE A 404 19.93 1.49 9.10
C PHE A 404 20.75 0.20 9.00
N LEU A 405 21.21 -0.15 7.80
CA LEU A 405 22.04 -1.32 7.58
C LEU A 405 23.39 -1.20 8.28
N ASP A 406 23.99 0.00 8.29
CA ASP A 406 25.25 0.27 9.03
C ASP A 406 25.07 0.02 10.54
N GLU A 407 23.89 0.30 11.08
CA GLU A 407 23.61 0.10 12.51
C GLU A 407 23.40 -1.39 12.87
N PHE A 408 22.74 -2.16 11.98
CA PHE A 408 22.30 -3.52 12.32
C PHE A 408 23.11 -4.65 11.67
N ALA A 409 23.87 -4.39 10.61
CA ALA A 409 24.82 -5.38 10.06
C ALA A 409 26.04 -5.51 10.98
N ILE A 410 26.54 -6.74 11.15
CA ILE A 410 27.62 -7.04 12.10
C ILE A 410 28.95 -6.41 11.71
N ASP A 411 29.23 -6.27 10.40
CA ASP A 411 30.48 -5.78 9.86
C ASP A 411 30.34 -5.28 8.41
N GLN A 412 31.41 -4.70 7.90
CA GLN A 412 31.44 -4.13 6.53
C GLN A 412 31.31 -5.21 5.45
N GLU A 413 31.86 -6.40 5.65
CA GLU A 413 31.75 -7.51 4.69
C GLU A 413 30.28 -7.92 4.49
N THR A 414 29.54 -8.02 5.57
CA THR A 414 28.11 -8.31 5.56
C THR A 414 27.33 -7.17 4.89
N LEU A 415 27.66 -5.92 5.18
CA LEU A 415 27.04 -4.75 4.57
C LEU A 415 27.27 -4.72 3.05
N ASP A 416 28.50 -4.97 2.61
CA ASP A 416 28.86 -5.04 1.20
C ASP A 416 28.12 -6.19 0.47
N LEU A 417 27.96 -7.32 1.12
CA LEU A 417 27.20 -8.48 0.64
C LEU A 417 25.71 -8.10 0.41
N ILE A 418 25.09 -7.45 1.40
CA ILE A 418 23.70 -7.01 1.31
C ILE A 418 23.55 -5.95 0.21
N ASN A 419 24.43 -4.96 0.15
CA ASN A 419 24.39 -3.92 -0.86
C ASN A 419 24.57 -4.47 -2.28
N ARG A 420 25.34 -5.55 -2.45
CA ARG A 420 25.58 -6.17 -3.76
C ARG A 420 24.45 -7.04 -4.25
N TYR A 421 23.85 -7.84 -3.37
CA TYR A 421 22.91 -8.90 -3.75
C TYR A 421 21.52 -8.76 -3.15
N GLY A 422 21.35 -7.90 -2.13
CA GLY A 422 20.13 -7.82 -1.34
C GLY A 422 18.88 -7.63 -2.20
N ASP A 423 18.88 -6.64 -3.10
CA ASP A 423 17.71 -6.33 -3.93
C ASP A 423 17.28 -7.53 -4.80
N VAL A 424 18.23 -8.17 -5.49
CA VAL A 424 17.91 -9.29 -6.39
C VAL A 424 17.46 -10.54 -5.62
N THR A 425 18.02 -10.78 -4.44
CA THR A 425 17.67 -11.96 -3.63
C THR A 425 16.39 -11.77 -2.83
N ASP A 426 16.05 -10.55 -2.46
CA ASP A 426 14.77 -10.23 -1.82
C ASP A 426 13.61 -10.37 -2.83
N ASP A 427 13.78 -9.84 -4.03
CA ASP A 427 12.85 -10.05 -5.15
C ASP A 427 12.62 -11.54 -5.43
N LEU A 428 13.72 -12.32 -5.52
CA LEU A 428 13.63 -13.76 -5.78
C LEU A 428 12.98 -14.53 -4.63
N HIS A 429 13.30 -14.19 -3.40
CA HIS A 429 12.64 -14.81 -2.24
C HIS A 429 11.14 -14.57 -2.27
N THR A 430 10.72 -13.33 -2.57
CA THR A 430 9.30 -12.99 -2.73
C THR A 430 8.66 -13.79 -3.87
N ASP A 431 9.28 -13.84 -5.04
CA ASP A 431 8.75 -14.61 -6.18
C ASP A 431 8.65 -16.12 -5.88
N LEU A 432 9.65 -16.69 -5.21
CA LEU A 432 9.64 -18.11 -4.81
C LEU A 432 8.58 -18.38 -3.73
N HIS A 433 8.39 -17.47 -2.80
CA HIS A 433 7.32 -17.52 -1.80
C HIS A 433 5.94 -17.57 -2.47
N GLU A 434 5.66 -16.63 -3.37
CA GLU A 434 4.36 -16.51 -4.04
C GLU A 434 4.13 -17.61 -5.09
N CYS A 435 5.08 -17.81 -6.00
CA CYS A 435 4.90 -18.73 -7.13
C CYS A 435 5.00 -20.20 -6.74
N LEU A 436 5.83 -20.53 -5.78
CA LEU A 436 6.09 -21.91 -5.36
C LEU A 436 5.62 -22.20 -3.94
N GLY A 437 5.94 -21.32 -2.99
CA GLY A 437 5.63 -21.51 -1.58
C GLY A 437 4.15 -21.86 -1.39
N HIS A 438 3.26 -20.94 -1.70
CA HIS A 438 1.81 -21.16 -1.60
C HIS A 438 1.28 -22.24 -2.56
N GLY A 439 1.94 -22.41 -3.69
CA GLY A 439 1.56 -23.39 -4.72
C GLY A 439 1.93 -24.84 -4.40
N SER A 440 2.91 -25.09 -3.52
CA SER A 440 3.52 -26.40 -3.24
C SER A 440 2.78 -27.20 -2.19
N GLY A 441 3.14 -28.49 -2.06
CA GLY A 441 2.64 -29.40 -1.04
C GLY A 441 1.15 -29.68 -1.11
N GLN A 442 0.70 -30.73 -0.42
CA GLN A 442 -0.71 -31.12 -0.35
C GLN A 442 -1.10 -31.62 1.04
N LEU A 443 -2.37 -31.50 1.36
CA LEU A 443 -2.95 -32.14 2.53
C LEU A 443 -3.10 -33.64 2.30
N LEU A 444 -3.03 -34.44 3.35
CA LEU A 444 -3.42 -35.85 3.27
C LEU A 444 -4.94 -35.96 3.08
N PRO A 445 -5.41 -37.06 2.43
CA PRO A 445 -6.82 -37.28 2.25
C PRO A 445 -7.61 -37.27 3.56
N GLY A 446 -8.66 -36.44 3.61
CA GLY A 446 -9.55 -36.33 4.77
C GLY A 446 -9.09 -35.36 5.85
N VAL A 447 -7.99 -34.67 5.66
CA VAL A 447 -7.54 -33.58 6.56
C VAL A 447 -8.36 -32.30 6.26
N ASP A 448 -8.91 -31.71 7.30
CA ASP A 448 -9.62 -30.43 7.23
C ASP A 448 -8.61 -29.32 6.91
N PRO A 449 -8.82 -28.50 5.86
CA PRO A 449 -7.96 -27.35 5.56
C PRO A 449 -7.80 -26.36 6.73
N ASP A 450 -8.81 -26.26 7.59
CA ASP A 450 -8.84 -25.38 8.75
C ASP A 450 -8.38 -26.06 10.07
N ALA A 451 -7.84 -27.28 9.99
CA ALA A 451 -7.42 -28.06 11.17
C ALA A 451 -6.49 -27.31 12.12
N LEU A 452 -5.63 -26.43 11.59
CA LEU A 452 -4.66 -25.65 12.39
C LEU A 452 -5.27 -24.40 13.04
N LYS A 453 -6.50 -24.03 12.72
CA LYS A 453 -7.26 -22.93 13.32
C LYS A 453 -6.44 -21.61 13.34
N ALA A 454 -6.34 -20.96 14.51
CA ALA A 454 -5.65 -19.68 14.69
C ALA A 454 -4.12 -19.71 14.34
N TYR A 455 -3.52 -20.90 14.26
CA TYR A 455 -2.10 -21.04 13.92
C TYR A 455 -1.88 -21.27 12.42
N GLY A 456 -2.93 -21.55 11.67
CA GLY A 456 -2.88 -21.93 10.25
C GLY A 456 -2.17 -20.89 9.38
N ASN A 457 -2.47 -19.61 9.53
CA ASN A 457 -1.85 -18.54 8.75
C ASN A 457 -0.34 -18.45 9.02
N THR A 458 0.09 -18.49 10.28
CA THR A 458 1.52 -18.45 10.62
C THR A 458 2.28 -19.64 10.04
N ILE A 459 1.69 -20.84 10.11
CA ILE A 459 2.29 -22.07 9.55
C ILE A 459 2.36 -22.00 8.02
N GLU A 460 1.31 -21.48 7.35
CA GLU A 460 1.32 -21.30 5.89
C GLU A 460 2.37 -20.33 5.42
N GLU A 461 2.45 -19.14 6.04
CA GLU A 461 3.47 -18.15 5.73
C GLU A 461 4.89 -18.67 6.02
N ALA A 462 5.09 -19.40 7.12
CA ALA A 462 6.36 -20.05 7.42
C ALA A 462 6.74 -21.09 6.34
N ARG A 463 5.78 -21.84 5.84
CA ARG A 463 5.98 -22.81 4.77
C ARG A 463 6.42 -22.15 3.46
N ALA A 464 5.73 -21.08 3.08
CA ALA A 464 6.03 -20.32 1.86
C ALA A 464 7.41 -19.65 1.94
N ASP A 465 7.73 -18.99 3.06
CA ASP A 465 9.05 -18.38 3.30
C ASP A 465 10.19 -19.41 3.31
N LEU A 466 9.99 -20.57 3.95
CA LEU A 466 10.97 -21.64 3.96
C LEU A 466 11.24 -22.22 2.58
N PHE A 467 10.20 -22.32 1.75
CA PHE A 467 10.34 -22.72 0.35
C PHE A 467 11.25 -21.72 -0.40
N GLY A 468 10.96 -20.42 -0.24
CA GLY A 468 11.79 -19.36 -0.79
C GLY A 468 13.24 -19.39 -0.28
N LEU A 469 13.45 -19.51 1.03
CA LEU A 469 14.77 -19.58 1.64
C LEU A 469 15.56 -20.82 1.18
N TYR A 470 14.93 -21.98 1.10
CA TYR A 470 15.59 -23.19 0.63
C TYR A 470 16.09 -23.06 -0.80
N TYR A 471 15.24 -22.49 -1.69
CA TYR A 471 15.54 -22.42 -3.11
C TYR A 471 16.33 -21.19 -3.55
N VAL A 472 16.34 -20.08 -2.80
CA VAL A 472 17.20 -18.93 -3.13
C VAL A 472 18.69 -19.30 -3.15
N ALA A 473 19.06 -20.38 -2.44
CA ALA A 473 20.42 -20.94 -2.40
C ALA A 473 20.65 -22.07 -3.42
N ASP A 474 19.70 -22.36 -4.32
CA ASP A 474 19.83 -23.47 -5.25
C ASP A 474 20.48 -23.03 -6.56
N HIS A 475 21.46 -23.81 -7.03
CA HIS A 475 22.16 -23.56 -8.30
C HIS A 475 21.20 -23.50 -9.50
N LYS A 476 20.02 -24.07 -9.40
CA LYS A 476 18.96 -23.98 -10.42
C LYS A 476 18.63 -22.54 -10.78
N LEU A 477 18.69 -21.62 -9.83
CA LEU A 477 18.42 -20.19 -10.11
C LEU A 477 19.54 -19.54 -10.95
N VAL A 478 20.78 -20.00 -10.79
CA VAL A 478 21.92 -19.59 -11.66
C VAL A 478 21.72 -20.16 -13.06
N GLU A 479 21.35 -21.46 -13.21
CA GLU A 479 21.03 -22.07 -14.50
C GLU A 479 19.91 -21.33 -15.25
N LEU A 480 18.90 -20.85 -14.51
CA LEU A 480 17.79 -20.10 -15.07
C LEU A 480 18.14 -18.61 -15.33
N GLY A 481 19.34 -18.17 -14.97
CA GLY A 481 19.80 -16.78 -15.12
C GLY A 481 19.07 -15.79 -14.18
N LEU A 482 18.53 -16.28 -13.06
CA LEU A 482 17.77 -15.48 -12.08
C LEU A 482 18.65 -14.90 -10.98
N THR A 483 19.78 -15.54 -10.68
CA THR A 483 20.82 -15.00 -9.82
C THR A 483 22.15 -14.90 -10.56
N PRO A 484 23.03 -13.96 -10.19
CA PRO A 484 24.33 -13.80 -10.85
C PRO A 484 25.32 -14.95 -10.55
N ASP A 485 25.25 -15.52 -9.35
CA ASP A 485 26.17 -16.56 -8.88
C ASP A 485 25.61 -17.32 -7.66
N ASP A 486 26.36 -18.34 -7.21
CA ASP A 486 26.00 -19.19 -6.07
C ASP A 486 26.27 -18.56 -4.69
N GLU A 487 26.75 -17.32 -4.63
CA GLU A 487 27.04 -16.61 -3.38
C GLU A 487 25.91 -15.65 -2.98
N ALA A 488 25.06 -15.26 -3.94
CA ALA A 488 24.06 -14.24 -3.75
C ALA A 488 23.07 -14.54 -2.60
N TYR A 489 22.69 -15.80 -2.41
CA TYR A 489 21.75 -16.23 -1.36
C TYR A 489 22.17 -15.84 0.07
N LYS A 490 23.47 -15.66 0.29
CA LYS A 490 24.00 -15.29 1.61
C LYS A 490 23.44 -13.95 2.08
N ALA A 491 23.23 -13.01 1.15
CA ALA A 491 22.61 -11.72 1.46
C ALA A 491 21.17 -11.90 1.98
N GLN A 492 20.37 -12.76 1.35
CA GLN A 492 19.02 -13.04 1.77
C GLN A 492 18.97 -13.75 3.13
N TYR A 493 19.81 -14.73 3.36
CA TYR A 493 19.88 -15.44 4.63
C TYR A 493 20.20 -14.48 5.77
N TYR A 494 21.21 -13.62 5.58
CA TYR A 494 21.57 -12.64 6.60
C TYR A 494 20.42 -11.65 6.86
N SER A 495 19.89 -11.04 5.81
CA SER A 495 18.79 -10.06 5.91
C SER A 495 17.54 -10.65 6.56
N TYR A 496 17.19 -11.89 6.20
CA TYR A 496 16.04 -12.59 6.77
C TYR A 496 16.20 -12.86 8.27
N LEU A 497 17.34 -13.40 8.68
CA LEU A 497 17.61 -13.68 10.10
C LEU A 497 17.78 -12.40 10.92
N MET A 498 18.44 -11.38 10.39
CA MET A 498 18.52 -10.06 11.01
C MET A 498 17.12 -9.45 11.21
N ASN A 499 16.24 -9.57 10.22
CA ASN A 499 14.87 -9.11 10.35
C ASN A 499 14.10 -9.91 11.40
N GLY A 500 14.09 -11.23 11.31
CA GLY A 500 13.34 -12.12 12.20
C GLY A 500 13.78 -12.06 13.66
N LEU A 501 15.08 -11.88 13.92
CA LEU A 501 15.65 -11.85 15.27
C LEU A 501 15.73 -10.44 15.88
N LEU A 502 15.90 -9.40 15.05
CA LEU A 502 16.18 -8.04 15.52
C LEU A 502 15.20 -7.01 14.95
N THR A 503 15.30 -6.69 13.67
CA THR A 503 14.80 -5.43 13.15
C THR A 503 13.29 -5.35 12.98
N GLN A 504 12.57 -6.46 12.82
CA GLN A 504 11.10 -6.43 12.81
C GLN A 504 10.50 -5.95 14.14
N ALA A 505 11.21 -6.15 15.26
CA ALA A 505 10.78 -5.72 16.59
C ALA A 505 10.59 -4.18 16.70
N ILE A 506 11.22 -3.41 15.81
CA ILE A 506 11.04 -1.94 15.72
C ILE A 506 9.57 -1.54 15.53
N ARG A 507 8.77 -2.39 14.88
CA ARG A 507 7.35 -2.16 14.59
C ARG A 507 6.41 -2.54 15.74
N ILE A 508 6.96 -3.10 16.81
CA ILE A 508 6.19 -3.61 17.95
C ILE A 508 6.41 -2.66 19.12
N LYS A 509 5.32 -2.25 19.74
CA LYS A 509 5.39 -1.42 20.95
C LYS A 509 6.06 -2.21 22.08
N GLU A 510 6.90 -1.55 22.85
CA GLU A 510 7.61 -2.16 23.97
C GLU A 510 6.65 -2.81 24.97
N GLY A 511 6.88 -4.09 25.24
CA GLY A 511 6.03 -4.92 26.11
C GLY A 511 4.91 -5.68 25.40
N ASP A 512 4.62 -5.37 24.12
CA ASP A 512 3.62 -6.09 23.36
C ASP A 512 4.18 -7.37 22.73
N LYS A 513 3.28 -8.24 22.28
CA LYS A 513 3.59 -9.51 21.60
C LYS A 513 3.52 -9.34 20.08
N ILE A 514 4.13 -10.28 19.37
CA ILE A 514 4.00 -10.37 17.92
C ILE A 514 2.61 -10.93 17.60
N GLU A 515 1.81 -10.20 16.83
CA GLU A 515 0.43 -10.59 16.46
C GLU A 515 0.29 -10.91 14.97
N GLU A 516 0.97 -10.17 14.10
CA GLU A 516 0.84 -10.25 12.65
C GLU A 516 1.52 -11.53 12.10
N ALA A 517 0.85 -12.22 11.16
CA ALA A 517 1.26 -13.56 10.68
C ALA A 517 2.65 -13.58 10.03
N HIS A 518 2.98 -12.61 9.19
CA HIS A 518 4.30 -12.53 8.54
C HIS A 518 5.43 -12.20 9.52
N MET A 519 5.15 -11.45 10.59
CA MET A 519 6.13 -11.22 11.64
C MET A 519 6.31 -12.47 12.50
N ARG A 520 5.21 -13.19 12.77
CA ARG A 520 5.24 -14.48 13.49
C ARG A 520 6.02 -15.54 12.72
N ASN A 521 5.81 -15.66 11.42
CA ASN A 521 6.53 -16.66 10.62
C ASN A 521 8.05 -16.40 10.63
N ARG A 522 8.46 -15.13 10.45
CA ARG A 522 9.90 -14.76 10.49
C ARG A 522 10.52 -15.02 11.85
N ALA A 523 9.81 -14.67 12.92
CA ALA A 523 10.25 -14.97 14.29
C ALA A 523 10.35 -16.48 14.52
N LEU A 524 9.36 -17.27 14.07
CA LEU A 524 9.36 -18.72 14.18
C LEU A 524 10.61 -19.32 13.51
N ILE A 525 10.83 -19.01 12.26
CA ILE A 525 11.95 -19.56 11.47
C ILE A 525 13.28 -19.13 12.10
N ALA A 526 13.45 -17.85 12.38
CA ALA A 526 14.70 -17.31 12.88
C ALA A 526 15.05 -17.83 14.28
N ASN A 527 14.10 -17.87 15.21
CA ASN A 527 14.33 -18.38 16.56
C ASN A 527 14.53 -19.90 16.58
N TRP A 528 13.79 -20.64 15.74
CA TRP A 528 13.98 -22.09 15.64
C TRP A 528 15.38 -22.43 15.13
N VAL A 529 15.84 -21.75 14.09
CA VAL A 529 17.19 -21.92 13.53
C VAL A 529 18.27 -21.54 14.54
N LEU A 530 18.07 -20.42 15.25
CA LEU A 530 18.99 -19.98 16.31
C LEU A 530 19.15 -21.03 17.42
N GLU A 531 18.07 -21.71 17.80
CA GLU A 531 18.12 -22.76 18.85
C GLU A 531 18.73 -24.08 18.35
N HIS A 532 18.33 -24.53 17.14
CA HIS A 532 18.71 -25.87 16.65
C HIS A 532 20.03 -25.90 15.88
N TYR A 533 20.43 -24.76 15.32
CA TYR A 533 21.67 -24.60 14.53
C TYR A 533 22.59 -23.51 15.09
N SER A 534 22.72 -23.49 16.41
CA SER A 534 23.50 -22.47 17.15
C SER A 534 24.99 -22.38 16.78
N GLN A 535 25.55 -23.42 16.13
CA GLN A 535 26.90 -23.37 15.60
C GLN A 535 27.01 -22.69 14.24
N ALA A 536 25.90 -22.54 13.51
CA ALA A 536 25.84 -21.85 12.21
C ALA A 536 25.41 -20.40 12.35
N VAL A 537 24.57 -20.08 13.34
CA VAL A 537 24.08 -18.74 13.61
C VAL A 537 23.98 -18.45 15.09
N GLN A 538 24.38 -17.25 15.49
CA GLN A 538 24.38 -16.81 16.89
C GLN A 538 23.98 -15.33 16.99
N LEU A 539 23.47 -14.95 18.18
CA LEU A 539 23.42 -13.55 18.60
C LEU A 539 24.70 -13.25 19.40
N VAL A 540 25.44 -12.26 18.92
CA VAL A 540 26.73 -11.86 19.56
C VAL A 540 26.66 -10.40 19.99
N LYS A 541 27.35 -10.07 21.09
CA LYS A 541 27.52 -8.68 21.52
C LYS A 541 28.86 -8.11 21.05
N LYS A 542 28.79 -6.97 20.35
CA LYS A 542 29.95 -6.19 19.91
C LYS A 542 29.72 -4.73 20.28
N ASP A 543 30.64 -4.14 21.02
CA ASP A 543 30.55 -2.75 21.49
C ASP A 543 29.21 -2.40 22.19
N GLY A 544 28.69 -3.36 22.99
CA GLY A 544 27.47 -3.23 23.76
C GLY A 544 26.18 -3.41 22.95
N LYS A 545 26.27 -3.69 21.65
CA LYS A 545 25.13 -3.92 20.74
C LYS A 545 25.04 -5.38 20.33
N THR A 546 23.83 -5.88 20.15
CA THR A 546 23.55 -7.24 19.70
C THR A 546 23.46 -7.32 18.19
N TYR A 547 24.11 -8.32 17.59
CA TYR A 547 24.13 -8.58 16.15
C TYR A 547 23.88 -10.06 15.86
N VAL A 548 23.38 -10.34 14.66
CA VAL A 548 23.34 -11.68 14.08
C VAL A 548 24.73 -11.99 13.50
N GLN A 549 25.30 -13.12 13.85
CA GLN A 549 26.51 -13.64 13.23
C GLN A 549 26.23 -14.99 12.59
N ILE A 550 26.49 -15.10 11.30
CA ILE A 550 26.38 -16.34 10.53
C ILE A 550 27.80 -16.86 10.24
N THR A 551 28.07 -18.09 10.64
CA THR A 551 29.40 -18.73 10.47
C THR A 551 29.34 -19.86 9.45
N ASP A 552 28.18 -20.44 9.15
CA ASP A 552 28.02 -21.54 8.22
C ASP A 552 26.70 -21.41 7.41
N TYR A 553 26.78 -20.78 6.24
CA TYR A 553 25.64 -20.60 5.35
C TYR A 553 25.09 -21.92 4.76
N PRO A 554 25.92 -22.90 4.32
CA PRO A 554 25.43 -24.22 3.92
C PRO A 554 24.64 -24.94 5.01
N ALA A 555 25.09 -24.87 6.28
CA ALA A 555 24.35 -25.45 7.39
C ALA A 555 22.99 -24.80 7.59
N LEU A 556 22.85 -23.49 7.33
CA LEU A 556 21.55 -22.81 7.37
C LEU A 556 20.58 -23.32 6.30
N ARG A 557 21.07 -23.66 5.10
CA ARG A 557 20.23 -24.29 4.07
C ARG A 557 19.66 -25.61 4.56
N HIS A 558 20.45 -26.42 5.27
CA HIS A 558 19.98 -27.65 5.92
C HIS A 558 18.95 -27.36 7.01
N ALA A 559 19.16 -26.32 7.80
CA ALA A 559 18.21 -25.90 8.83
C ALA A 559 16.83 -25.53 8.22
N PHE A 560 16.85 -24.78 7.15
CA PHE A 560 15.61 -24.42 6.43
C PHE A 560 14.95 -25.66 5.79
N ALA A 561 15.72 -26.62 5.29
CA ALA A 561 15.20 -27.88 4.78
C ALA A 561 14.51 -28.72 5.86
N ASP A 562 15.15 -28.86 7.02
CA ASP A 562 14.60 -29.63 8.15
C ASP A 562 13.31 -28.99 8.68
N LEU A 563 13.30 -27.68 8.83
CA LEU A 563 12.10 -26.97 9.29
C LEU A 563 10.98 -26.98 8.24
N LEU A 564 11.31 -26.83 6.95
CA LEU A 564 10.32 -26.94 5.86
C LEU A 564 9.65 -28.33 5.84
N ALA A 565 10.43 -29.40 6.00
CA ALA A 565 9.90 -30.76 6.04
C ALA A 565 8.91 -30.93 7.20
N GLU A 566 9.22 -30.40 8.38
CA GLU A 566 8.36 -30.46 9.56
C GLU A 566 7.11 -29.57 9.43
N ILE A 567 7.25 -28.33 8.97
CA ILE A 567 6.12 -27.41 8.74
C ILE A 567 5.16 -27.99 7.70
N GLN A 568 5.67 -28.58 6.60
CA GLN A 568 4.84 -29.24 5.62
C GLN A 568 4.10 -30.46 6.20
N ARG A 569 4.78 -31.26 7.02
CA ARG A 569 4.15 -32.40 7.72
C ARG A 569 2.98 -31.91 8.59
N ILE A 570 3.24 -30.91 9.43
CA ILE A 570 2.23 -30.30 10.32
C ILE A 570 1.01 -29.88 9.54
N LYS A 571 1.21 -29.15 8.45
CA LYS A 571 0.11 -28.69 7.58
C LYS A 571 -0.62 -29.87 6.92
N SER A 572 0.13 -30.79 6.32
CA SER A 572 -0.41 -31.90 5.56
C SER A 572 -1.22 -32.90 6.40
N GLU A 573 -0.86 -33.06 7.66
CA GLU A 573 -1.51 -33.95 8.63
C GLU A 573 -2.59 -33.22 9.47
N GLY A 574 -2.62 -31.86 9.44
CA GLY A 574 -3.49 -31.07 10.29
C GLY A 574 -3.11 -31.14 11.76
N ASP A 575 -1.81 -31.28 12.06
CA ASP A 575 -1.26 -31.47 13.43
C ASP A 575 -1.33 -30.15 14.23
N PHE A 576 -2.50 -29.87 14.77
CA PHE A 576 -2.78 -28.66 15.54
C PHE A 576 -1.88 -28.50 16.78
N ASP A 577 -1.62 -29.59 17.50
CA ASP A 577 -0.84 -29.51 18.75
C ASP A 577 0.62 -29.11 18.51
N THR A 578 1.25 -29.68 17.47
CA THR A 578 2.62 -29.31 17.10
C THR A 578 2.67 -27.90 16.53
N ALA A 579 1.69 -27.49 15.71
CA ALA A 579 1.57 -26.12 15.21
C ALA A 579 1.50 -25.11 16.37
N ARG A 580 0.63 -25.37 17.35
CA ARG A 580 0.49 -24.53 18.54
C ARG A 580 1.81 -24.42 19.32
N ILE A 581 2.47 -25.52 19.59
CA ILE A 581 3.74 -25.55 20.35
C ILE A 581 4.81 -24.73 19.64
N LEU A 582 4.96 -24.90 18.32
CA LEU A 582 5.95 -24.16 17.55
C LEU A 582 5.68 -22.65 17.54
N VAL A 583 4.45 -22.27 17.24
CA VAL A 583 4.08 -20.85 17.15
C VAL A 583 4.18 -20.17 18.51
N GLU A 584 3.64 -20.79 19.57
CA GLU A 584 3.70 -20.20 20.92
C GLU A 584 5.14 -20.08 21.45
N LYS A 585 6.00 -21.04 21.13
CA LYS A 585 7.40 -21.04 21.57
C LYS A 585 8.26 -20.03 20.82
N TYR A 586 8.16 -19.96 19.50
CA TYR A 586 9.14 -19.26 18.66
C TYR A 586 8.61 -17.96 18.02
N ALA A 587 7.27 -17.79 17.92
CA ALA A 587 6.70 -16.75 17.07
C ALA A 587 6.07 -15.58 17.82
N VAL A 588 5.80 -15.70 19.11
CA VAL A 588 4.91 -14.77 19.82
C VAL A 588 5.64 -13.80 20.72
N ASN A 589 6.68 -14.26 21.41
CA ASN A 589 7.32 -13.49 22.47
C ASN A 589 8.63 -12.87 21.99
N LEU A 590 8.88 -11.63 22.39
CA LEU A 590 10.15 -10.93 22.23
C LEU A 590 10.95 -11.01 23.54
N ASN A 591 12.28 -11.08 23.44
CA ASN A 591 13.12 -10.86 24.59
C ASN A 591 13.06 -9.38 24.98
N PRO A 592 12.62 -9.02 26.21
CA PRO A 592 12.37 -7.62 26.57
C PRO A 592 13.64 -6.74 26.55
N GLU A 593 14.79 -7.28 26.99
CA GLU A 593 16.05 -6.53 27.01
C GLU A 593 16.54 -6.26 25.58
N LEU A 594 16.45 -7.25 24.70
CA LEU A 594 16.83 -7.11 23.30
C LEU A 594 15.87 -6.18 22.56
N HIS A 595 14.57 -6.27 22.83
CA HIS A 595 13.58 -5.39 22.24
C HIS A 595 13.84 -3.92 22.62
N HIS A 596 14.07 -3.64 23.89
CA HIS A 596 14.46 -2.30 24.35
C HIS A 596 15.75 -1.81 23.66
N GLU A 597 16.80 -2.64 23.60
CA GLU A 597 18.05 -2.30 22.90
C GLU A 597 17.80 -1.88 21.45
N ILE A 598 16.99 -2.66 20.71
CA ILE A 598 16.69 -2.42 19.30
C ILE A 598 15.93 -1.10 19.12
N LEU A 599 14.91 -0.83 19.94
CA LEU A 599 14.13 0.40 19.90
C LEU A 599 15.01 1.63 20.15
N GLU A 600 15.92 1.57 21.14
CA GLU A 600 16.85 2.66 21.44
C GLU A 600 17.89 2.88 20.34
N ARG A 601 18.36 1.82 19.68
CA ARG A 601 19.26 1.91 18.52
C ARG A 601 18.56 2.57 17.33
N TYR A 602 17.34 2.14 17.02
CA TYR A 602 16.55 2.69 15.93
C TYR A 602 16.21 4.17 16.16
N LYS A 603 15.82 4.53 17.38
CA LYS A 603 15.51 5.91 17.77
C LYS A 603 16.69 6.87 17.50
N LYS A 604 17.92 6.42 17.73
CA LYS A 604 19.15 7.21 17.48
C LYS A 604 19.39 7.49 15.99
N LEU A 605 18.88 6.66 15.10
CA LEU A 605 18.98 6.88 13.66
C LEU A 605 18.08 8.03 13.20
N ASN A 606 17.10 8.41 13.99
CA ASN A 606 16.18 9.49 13.69
C ASN A 606 15.57 9.38 12.27
N LEU A 607 15.21 8.18 11.85
CA LEU A 607 14.56 7.94 10.56
C LEU A 607 13.08 8.32 10.64
N ALA A 608 12.52 8.83 9.54
CA ALA A 608 11.09 9.10 9.46
C ALA A 608 10.32 7.76 9.46
N PRO A 609 9.35 7.58 10.38
CA PRO A 609 8.60 6.33 10.48
C PRO A 609 7.69 6.07 9.28
N TYR A 610 7.19 7.13 8.64
CA TYR A 610 6.27 7.02 7.51
C TYR A 610 6.89 7.57 6.23
N LYS A 611 6.43 7.05 5.10
CA LYS A 611 6.90 7.42 3.77
C LYS A 611 5.73 7.59 2.83
N GLY A 612 5.90 8.43 1.84
CA GLY A 612 4.94 8.58 0.74
C GLY A 612 5.66 8.95 -0.56
N PHE A 613 4.93 8.89 -1.65
CA PHE A 613 5.50 9.02 -2.98
C PHE A 613 5.13 10.36 -3.64
N ILE A 614 6.03 10.83 -4.50
CA ILE A 614 5.78 11.89 -5.45
C ILE A 614 5.55 11.21 -6.80
N ASN A 615 4.40 11.44 -7.42
CA ASN A 615 4.11 10.93 -8.76
C ASN A 615 5.04 11.56 -9.80
N PRO A 616 5.45 10.83 -10.85
CA PRO A 616 6.09 11.46 -12.00
C PRO A 616 5.12 12.42 -12.70
N TRP A 617 5.63 13.56 -13.13
CA TRP A 617 4.82 14.49 -13.93
C TRP A 617 4.85 14.08 -15.39
N MET A 618 3.72 13.67 -15.93
CA MET A 618 3.56 13.31 -17.34
C MET A 618 3.23 14.53 -18.17
N LYS A 619 4.04 14.79 -19.21
CA LYS A 619 3.91 15.93 -20.14
C LYS A 619 3.79 15.42 -21.56
N LEU A 620 2.94 16.04 -22.39
CA LEU A 620 2.79 15.70 -23.80
C LEU A 620 3.64 16.63 -24.66
N GLU A 621 4.36 16.04 -25.64
CA GLU A 621 4.94 16.78 -26.75
C GLU A 621 4.04 16.62 -27.98
N PHE A 622 3.98 17.67 -28.79
CA PHE A 622 3.14 17.74 -29.98
C PHE A 622 3.97 18.09 -31.21
N ASP A 623 3.55 17.60 -32.38
CA ASP A 623 4.04 18.08 -33.65
C ASP A 623 3.37 19.39 -34.08
N GLU A 624 3.79 19.92 -35.27
CA GLU A 624 3.23 21.14 -35.82
C GLU A 624 1.73 21.01 -36.18
N GLU A 625 1.23 19.79 -36.34
CA GLU A 625 -0.15 19.46 -36.66
C GLU A 625 -1.02 19.25 -35.41
N GLY A 626 -0.41 19.27 -34.23
CA GLY A 626 -1.07 19.09 -32.95
C GLY A 626 -1.26 17.63 -32.52
N ASN A 627 -0.61 16.67 -33.18
CA ASN A 627 -0.62 15.28 -32.78
C ASN A 627 0.39 15.04 -31.66
N VAL A 628 0.05 14.19 -30.70
CA VAL A 628 0.98 13.77 -29.64
C VAL A 628 2.12 12.93 -30.26
N THR A 629 3.34 13.34 -30.03
CA THR A 629 4.54 12.63 -30.51
C THR A 629 5.27 11.88 -29.42
N LYS A 630 5.10 12.30 -28.14
CA LYS A 630 5.77 11.70 -26.99
C LYS A 630 5.06 12.01 -25.70
N VAL A 631 5.16 11.10 -24.74
CA VAL A 631 4.84 11.32 -23.32
C VAL A 631 6.17 11.38 -22.55
N LEU A 632 6.47 12.55 -21.99
CA LEU A 632 7.67 12.79 -21.19
C LEU A 632 7.37 12.55 -19.71
N LEU A 633 8.33 11.96 -19.02
CA LEU A 633 8.28 11.80 -17.56
C LEU A 633 9.27 12.75 -16.90
N ASP A 634 8.76 13.62 -16.03
CA ASP A 634 9.56 14.52 -15.21
C ASP A 634 9.53 14.06 -13.76
N TYR A 635 10.68 13.68 -13.23
CA TYR A 635 10.87 13.22 -11.85
C TYR A 635 11.49 14.30 -10.94
N THR A 636 11.64 15.53 -11.44
CA THR A 636 12.31 16.61 -10.70
C THR A 636 11.38 17.47 -9.90
N GLU A 637 10.06 17.32 -10.09
CA GLU A 637 9.04 18.07 -9.37
C GLU A 637 9.14 17.82 -7.86
N SER A 638 9.14 18.88 -7.05
CA SER A 638 9.08 18.75 -5.59
C SER A 638 7.66 18.38 -5.13
N TYR A 639 7.55 17.82 -3.93
CA TYR A 639 6.25 17.48 -3.35
C TYR A 639 5.33 18.71 -3.24
N GLU A 640 5.86 19.81 -2.75
CA GLU A 640 5.14 21.07 -2.61
C GLU A 640 4.62 21.59 -3.96
N HIS A 641 5.49 21.63 -4.98
CA HIS A 641 5.07 22.08 -6.31
C HIS A 641 3.97 21.16 -6.88
N GLN A 642 4.11 19.84 -6.71
CA GLN A 642 3.10 18.88 -7.15
C GLN A 642 1.75 19.12 -6.48
N MET A 643 1.73 19.37 -5.15
CA MET A 643 0.48 19.59 -4.43
C MET A 643 -0.24 20.87 -4.86
N LEU A 644 0.51 21.95 -5.06
CA LEU A 644 -0.04 23.22 -5.56
C LEU A 644 -0.55 23.09 -6.99
N ARG A 645 0.23 22.45 -7.87
CA ARG A 645 -0.19 22.16 -9.25
C ARG A 645 -1.45 21.27 -9.28
N TYR A 646 -1.54 20.27 -8.41
CA TYR A 646 -2.72 19.41 -8.31
C TYR A 646 -3.96 20.18 -7.86
N SER A 647 -3.79 21.17 -6.99
CA SER A 647 -4.90 22.04 -6.59
C SER A 647 -5.37 22.96 -7.73
N ASP A 648 -4.44 23.43 -8.55
CA ASP A 648 -4.76 24.29 -9.70
C ASP A 648 -5.34 23.50 -10.89
N GLU A 649 -4.79 22.28 -11.20
CA GLU A 649 -5.18 21.51 -12.39
C GLU A 649 -6.34 20.53 -12.14
N TYR A 650 -6.52 20.01 -10.91
CA TYR A 650 -7.45 18.95 -10.56
C TYR A 650 -8.42 19.32 -9.43
N GLY A 651 -8.57 20.61 -9.15
CA GLY A 651 -9.60 21.13 -8.26
C GLY A 651 -10.98 20.96 -8.90
N THR A 652 -11.80 20.03 -8.39
CA THR A 652 -13.09 19.64 -8.99
C THR A 652 -14.28 19.92 -8.07
N LEU A 653 -14.06 20.23 -6.79
CA LEU A 653 -15.09 20.50 -5.78
C LEU A 653 -14.90 21.86 -5.09
#